data_ad05fa30b681580c7fced3d177ac81a3
#
_entry.id   ad05fa30b681580c7fced3d177ac81a3
#
_cell.length_a   1.000
_cell.length_b   1.000
_cell.length_c   1.000
_cell.angle_alpha   90.00
_cell.angle_beta   90.00
_cell.angle_gamma   90.00
#
_symmetry.space_group_name_H-M   'P 1'
#
loop_
_entity.id
_entity.type
_entity.pdbx_description
1 polymer ?
#
loop_
_entity_poly.entity_id
_entity_poly.type
_entity_poly.pdbx_seq_one_letter_code
_entity_poly.pdbx_strand_id
1 'polypeptide(L)'
;MILKHNVLALALASVGFCAFIPAHAAAPRASSATAAQDTQVQDAQTQDATTTDTKADKDRRRSAKDNAKQLQAVEVKGFISSIENSTALKRNASTIVEAVSAEQVGKLPGVSIADALGRLPGLAVQTVSGRPQVLTIHGLGPDFSTALINGGQQVSTSNNRDVQFDQYPSSWFDNVVVHLSPSANLIGQGLTGTVDMHTIRPLDKNGPEAAINARYIWNGMSQLADGPGVSNKGHNVNGVWVHQFANNTLGVTLGVDLEDSPSQIEHQQPWGYPTDANGNYVIGGSKNYGITDSMKRSGLLATVQWRPNEHYTGTVDLTFDDFKEVQQAKGMEFPLFWSSAQLQPGGTVQDGFITSAAYTNVKPVIRNDYNRTKARVYNFNWDNQFTINENWSIDADVNYSRATRDDINLESYSGTGFTAANGALDTIGFNQIDSGLFYFFPTLDYTQGVVLTDPQGWGGGNDVVQAGFINAPHTVDYLANLRLAAQRSFASGPIASVEFGVAHSTRNKTYHIDQSFLTLGGGTISGGTAVTTAPFSGTPCSPLAWMGVASQLCYNPFNLLDSGTLQSVPTFGSSLNLPPNWEVREKTFTPFVQFNLDTYLGDVGLRGNFGVQASHTSQRATGERVAPGSAVTGNAITLIPVVGSTSFNKFLPSANLIFGLTASDDLRVSAARTMARPRMDQMNASMAVSGNITHLTSTDPNQAYFSSSGGNAKLKPTMADNYNVSYEHYFSGGNSYECSSADQKNSDLCRGSGGYVALSGYFIKLKDYINPNAAYLYDFSSFLPFGLTPDQLSQLGTTLGTVSGPTNDGRGYVKGAQLTLNLPFNLIAQPLNGFGVIVTGNRTKSSLVYPGNSDPITVPGLSKWVANGTLYYQHEGFEARISDSYRSSFLGRVSGISASRIEQTIQGGSTYDAQVSYSFDSGSLKGLTLIAQGSNLSNKTFTTFQNNDPRQVLTWERYGRMYELGVSYKFQ
;
A
#
# COMPACT_ATOMS: atom_id res chain seq x y z
N MET A 1 -17.65 1.87 -27.72
CA MET A 1 -18.10 3.27 -27.93
C MET A 1 -19.48 3.56 -27.32
N ILE A 2 -20.23 2.57 -26.92
CA ILE A 2 -21.61 2.70 -26.38
C ILE A 2 -21.64 2.87 -24.84
N LEU A 3 -20.59 2.51 -24.12
CA LEU A 3 -20.55 2.63 -22.65
C LEU A 3 -20.18 4.04 -22.12
N LYS A 4 -19.63 4.92 -22.96
CA LYS A 4 -19.23 6.28 -22.52
C LYS A 4 -20.40 7.26 -22.33
N HIS A 5 -21.57 6.98 -22.91
CA HIS A 5 -22.73 7.87 -22.79
C HIS A 5 -23.62 7.57 -21.57
N ASN A 6 -23.58 6.35 -21.04
CA ASN A 6 -24.46 5.97 -19.93
C ASN A 6 -23.96 6.45 -18.55
N VAL A 7 -22.66 6.72 -18.39
CA VAL A 7 -22.12 7.19 -17.11
C VAL A 7 -22.43 8.67 -16.88
N LEU A 8 -22.43 9.47 -17.95
CA LEU A 8 -22.80 10.89 -17.88
C LEU A 8 -24.32 11.09 -17.65
N ALA A 9 -25.14 10.20 -18.22
CA ALA A 9 -26.58 10.22 -18.03
C ALA A 9 -27.01 9.81 -16.59
N LEU A 10 -26.28 8.91 -15.93
CA LEU A 10 -26.55 8.56 -14.54
C LEU A 10 -26.16 9.68 -13.56
N ALA A 11 -25.09 10.42 -13.84
CA ALA A 11 -24.68 11.55 -13.03
C ALA A 11 -25.65 12.74 -13.14
N LEU A 12 -26.26 12.94 -14.28
CA LEU A 12 -27.26 14.00 -14.51
C LEU A 12 -28.64 13.60 -13.99
N ALA A 13 -29.01 12.33 -13.99
CA ALA A 13 -30.29 11.85 -13.46
C ALA A 13 -30.35 11.90 -11.93
N SER A 14 -29.22 11.79 -11.22
CA SER A 14 -29.16 11.89 -9.76
C SER A 14 -29.33 13.33 -9.25
N VAL A 15 -29.02 14.35 -10.04
CA VAL A 15 -29.18 15.76 -9.69
C VAL A 15 -30.64 16.22 -9.80
N GLY A 16 -31.46 15.53 -10.60
CA GLY A 16 -32.86 15.87 -10.84
C GLY A 16 -33.89 15.39 -9.80
N PHE A 17 -33.52 14.50 -8.89
CA PHE A 17 -34.46 13.87 -7.94
C PHE A 17 -34.49 14.48 -6.53
N CYS A 18 -33.63 15.49 -6.24
CA CYS A 18 -33.56 16.14 -4.94
C CYS A 18 -34.39 17.44 -4.82
N ALA A 19 -35.35 17.71 -5.73
CA ALA A 19 -36.02 19.00 -5.78
C ALA A 19 -37.29 19.16 -4.90
N PHE A 20 -37.69 18.18 -4.08
CA PHE A 20 -38.90 18.26 -3.28
C PHE A 20 -38.75 17.71 -1.85
N ILE A 21 -37.96 18.37 -1.01
CA ILE A 21 -38.15 18.32 0.44
C ILE A 21 -37.70 19.70 0.99
N PRO A 22 -38.48 20.44 1.74
CA PRO A 22 -38.02 21.69 2.37
C PRO A 22 -37.00 21.33 3.45
N ALA A 23 -35.75 21.59 3.19
CA ALA A 23 -34.66 21.29 4.09
C ALA A 23 -34.43 22.47 5.04
N HIS A 24 -34.19 22.15 6.28
CA HIS A 24 -33.57 23.03 7.27
C HIS A 24 -32.29 22.36 7.75
N ALA A 25 -31.14 22.97 7.58
CA ALA A 25 -29.93 22.26 7.54
C ALA A 25 -28.66 22.92 8.07
N ALA A 26 -27.56 22.38 8.13
CA ALA A 26 -26.49 22.39 9.08
C ALA A 26 -25.12 22.88 8.59
N ALA A 27 -24.25 23.14 9.50
CA ALA A 27 -22.88 23.59 9.36
C ALA A 27 -21.94 22.50 8.77
N PRO A 28 -20.84 22.88 8.13
CA PRO A 28 -19.92 21.93 7.51
C PRO A 28 -19.24 21.07 8.55
N ARG A 29 -19.06 19.83 8.19
CA ARG A 29 -18.28 18.88 8.97
C ARG A 29 -16.81 19.27 8.92
N ALA A 30 -16.25 19.56 10.07
CA ALA A 30 -14.82 19.39 10.20
C ALA A 30 -14.52 17.92 9.93
N SER A 31 -13.50 17.63 9.12
CA SER A 31 -13.03 16.28 8.96
C SER A 31 -12.87 15.64 10.33
N SER A 32 -13.05 14.33 10.41
CA SER A 32 -12.97 13.54 11.63
C SER A 32 -11.69 13.73 12.46
N ALA A 33 -10.77 14.56 12.01
CA ALA A 33 -9.53 14.91 12.71
C ALA A 33 -9.65 16.07 13.70
N THR A 34 -10.74 16.84 13.67
CA THR A 34 -10.88 18.01 14.54
C THR A 34 -12.19 17.93 15.31
N ALA A 35 -12.12 17.51 16.52
CA ALA A 35 -13.29 17.39 17.38
C ALA A 35 -13.62 18.66 18.17
N ALA A 36 -13.12 19.80 17.79
CA ALA A 36 -13.50 21.04 18.45
C ALA A 36 -14.64 21.70 17.69
N GLN A 37 -15.79 21.72 18.29
CA GLN A 37 -16.98 22.33 17.71
C GLN A 37 -17.21 23.72 18.18
N ASP A 38 -17.43 24.56 17.20
CA ASP A 38 -17.97 25.89 17.40
C ASP A 38 -19.51 25.86 17.48
N THR A 39 -20.05 26.05 18.65
CA THR A 39 -21.46 26.39 18.81
C THR A 39 -21.62 27.90 18.66
N GLN A 40 -22.20 28.31 17.55
CA GLN A 40 -22.67 29.69 17.41
C GLN A 40 -23.88 29.93 18.36
N VAL A 41 -23.70 30.85 19.27
CA VAL A 41 -24.81 31.39 20.08
C VAL A 41 -25.26 32.71 19.45
N GLN A 42 -26.48 32.74 18.92
CA GLN A 42 -27.16 34.01 18.60
C GLN A 42 -27.69 34.68 19.86
N ASP A 43 -27.44 36.00 19.97
CA ASP A 43 -27.99 36.82 21.03
C ASP A 43 -29.51 36.91 20.99
N ALA A 44 -30.15 36.47 22.05
CA ALA A 44 -31.46 36.98 22.45
C ALA A 44 -31.28 37.88 23.68
N GLN A 45 -31.53 39.15 23.55
CA GLN A 45 -31.62 40.08 24.67
C GLN A 45 -32.78 39.67 25.57
N THR A 46 -32.51 39.37 26.83
CA THR A 46 -33.44 39.55 27.94
C THR A 46 -32.69 39.84 29.22
N GLN A 47 -33.27 40.70 30.01
CA GLN A 47 -32.74 41.42 31.16
C GLN A 47 -32.47 40.52 32.37
N ASP A 48 -31.48 40.98 33.16
CA ASP A 48 -31.21 40.87 34.57
C ASP A 48 -31.53 39.61 35.37
N ALA A 49 -30.47 38.87 35.72
CA ALA A 49 -30.28 38.31 37.06
C ALA A 49 -28.79 38.26 37.39
N THR A 50 -28.41 38.99 38.39
CA THR A 50 -27.05 39.12 38.96
C THR A 50 -26.52 37.81 39.47
N THR A 51 -25.52 37.26 38.76
CA THR A 51 -24.50 36.35 39.31
C THR A 51 -23.14 36.79 38.76
N THR A 52 -22.15 36.84 39.62
CA THR A 52 -20.80 37.28 39.35
C THR A 52 -20.09 36.30 38.42
N ASP A 53 -20.29 36.44 37.11
CA ASP A 53 -19.45 35.86 36.08
C ASP A 53 -18.17 36.70 35.90
N THR A 54 -17.02 36.09 35.99
CA THR A 54 -15.74 36.77 35.84
C THR A 54 -15.64 37.41 34.46
N LYS A 55 -15.03 38.56 34.35
CA LYS A 55 -14.82 39.33 33.11
C LYS A 55 -14.20 38.51 31.95
N ALA A 56 -13.42 37.49 32.30
CA ALA A 56 -12.81 36.56 31.36
C ALA A 56 -13.81 35.68 30.59
N ASP A 57 -14.95 35.31 31.22
CA ASP A 57 -15.97 34.47 30.53
C ASP A 57 -16.85 35.29 29.57
N LYS A 58 -17.08 36.58 29.88
CA LYS A 58 -17.83 37.49 28.98
C LYS A 58 -17.03 37.87 27.75
N ASP A 59 -15.73 38.05 27.89
CA ASP A 59 -14.83 38.35 26.76
C ASP A 59 -14.65 37.12 25.85
N ARG A 60 -14.62 35.89 26.38
CA ARG A 60 -14.63 34.65 25.60
C ARG A 60 -15.88 34.49 24.72
N ARG A 61 -17.08 34.78 25.25
CA ARG A 61 -18.34 34.65 24.50
C ARG A 61 -18.53 35.73 23.41
N ARG A 62 -17.92 36.92 23.56
CA ARG A 62 -17.92 37.96 22.51
C ARG A 62 -16.98 37.62 21.35
N SER A 63 -15.80 37.13 21.64
CA SER A 63 -14.78 36.78 20.65
C SER A 63 -15.22 35.60 19.80
N ALA A 64 -15.94 34.59 20.32
CA ALA A 64 -16.52 33.49 19.58
C ALA A 64 -17.44 33.94 18.44
N LYS A 65 -18.16 34.99 18.61
CA LYS A 65 -19.16 35.48 17.65
C LYS A 65 -18.57 36.28 16.49
N ASP A 66 -17.51 37.04 16.76
CA ASP A 66 -16.86 37.87 15.74
C ASP A 66 -15.91 37.06 14.86
N ASN A 67 -15.34 35.94 15.36
CA ASN A 67 -14.42 35.09 14.64
C ASN A 67 -15.11 34.04 13.75
N ALA A 68 -16.37 33.69 13.99
CA ALA A 68 -17.15 32.84 13.06
C ALA A 68 -17.37 33.50 11.68
N LYS A 69 -17.18 34.84 11.59
CA LYS A 69 -17.22 35.58 10.34
C LYS A 69 -15.87 35.69 9.61
N GLN A 70 -14.76 35.27 10.24
CA GLN A 70 -13.41 35.37 9.69
C GLN A 70 -12.67 34.03 9.69
N LEU A 71 -13.33 32.93 9.30
CA LEU A 71 -12.63 31.79 8.72
C LEU A 71 -12.16 32.21 7.31
N GLN A 72 -11.21 33.12 7.24
CA GLN A 72 -10.43 33.29 6.03
C GLN A 72 -9.62 32.00 5.88
N ALA A 73 -9.99 31.18 4.89
CA ALA A 73 -9.16 30.08 4.45
C ALA A 73 -7.78 30.67 4.19
N VAL A 74 -6.78 30.17 4.88
CA VAL A 74 -5.39 30.59 4.66
C VAL A 74 -5.03 30.13 3.28
N GLU A 75 -4.70 31.05 2.40
CA GLU A 75 -4.15 30.70 1.09
C GLU A 75 -2.81 30.02 1.32
N VAL A 76 -2.78 28.68 1.21
CA VAL A 76 -1.57 27.89 1.37
C VAL A 76 -0.63 28.18 0.22
N LYS A 77 0.53 28.76 0.51
CA LYS A 77 1.58 29.04 -0.48
C LYS A 77 2.93 28.49 0.00
N GLY A 78 3.43 27.48 -0.72
CA GLY A 78 4.76 26.92 -0.50
C GLY A 78 4.87 25.95 0.67
N PHE A 79 6.08 25.46 0.86
CA PHE A 79 6.38 24.36 1.80
C PHE A 79 6.24 24.76 3.26
N ILE A 80 6.64 25.98 3.65
CA ILE A 80 6.52 26.47 5.03
C ILE A 80 5.05 26.50 5.46
N SER A 81 4.14 27.04 4.63
CA SER A 81 2.72 27.07 4.95
C SER A 81 2.09 25.67 5.04
N SER A 82 2.56 24.70 4.24
CA SER A 82 2.16 23.30 4.36
C SER A 82 2.59 22.73 5.72
N ILE A 83 3.78 23.06 6.21
CA ILE A 83 4.27 22.64 7.53
C ILE A 83 3.43 23.25 8.65
N GLU A 84 3.13 24.55 8.57
CA GLU A 84 2.31 25.27 9.56
C GLU A 84 0.91 24.67 9.64
N ASN A 85 0.26 24.41 8.51
CA ASN A 85 -1.06 23.79 8.45
C ASN A 85 -1.04 22.34 8.96
N SER A 86 -0.02 21.55 8.61
CA SER A 86 0.15 20.19 9.12
C SER A 86 0.32 20.19 10.65
N THR A 87 1.10 21.14 11.17
CA THR A 87 1.29 21.33 12.64
C THR A 87 -0.01 21.75 13.32
N ALA A 88 -0.79 22.63 12.68
CA ALA A 88 -2.09 23.06 13.20
C ALA A 88 -3.10 21.90 13.23
N LEU A 89 -3.16 21.08 12.16
CA LEU A 89 -3.97 19.86 12.14
C LEU A 89 -3.61 18.91 13.28
N LYS A 90 -2.32 18.66 13.49
CA LYS A 90 -1.81 17.82 14.59
C LYS A 90 -2.19 18.40 15.96
N ARG A 91 -1.92 19.68 16.19
CA ARG A 91 -2.19 20.38 17.46
C ARG A 91 -3.67 20.34 17.82
N ASN A 92 -4.56 20.57 16.86
CA ASN A 92 -6.01 20.68 17.07
C ASN A 92 -6.70 19.31 17.16
N ALA A 93 -6.10 18.23 16.70
CA ALA A 93 -6.70 16.91 16.75
C ALA A 93 -6.97 16.43 18.18
N SER A 94 -8.13 15.78 18.39
CA SER A 94 -8.54 15.18 19.68
C SER A 94 -7.98 13.77 19.90
N THR A 95 -7.18 13.26 18.93
CA THR A 95 -6.47 11.98 18.94
C THR A 95 -4.99 12.23 18.64
N ILE A 96 -4.15 11.22 18.75
CA ILE A 96 -2.76 11.32 18.31
C ILE A 96 -2.73 11.11 16.79
N VAL A 97 -2.34 12.15 16.06
CA VAL A 97 -2.27 12.14 14.59
C VAL A 97 -0.94 12.68 14.07
N GLU A 98 -0.62 12.27 12.83
CA GLU A 98 0.34 12.95 11.98
C GLU A 98 -0.41 13.45 10.72
N ALA A 99 0.03 14.55 10.13
CA ALA A 99 -0.66 15.13 8.98
C ALA A 99 0.31 15.69 7.94
N VAL A 100 -0.12 15.67 6.67
CA VAL A 100 0.50 16.37 5.57
C VAL A 100 -0.56 17.23 4.90
N SER A 101 -0.30 18.53 4.77
CA SER A 101 -1.18 19.47 4.08
C SER A 101 -0.60 19.86 2.72
N ALA A 102 -1.45 20.21 1.76
CA ALA A 102 -1.03 20.67 0.45
C ALA A 102 -0.19 21.96 0.52
N GLU A 103 0.83 22.07 -0.34
CA GLU A 103 1.63 23.29 -0.50
C GLU A 103 0.84 24.37 -1.25
N GLN A 104 -0.03 23.93 -2.15
CA GLN A 104 -1.01 24.72 -2.90
C GLN A 104 -2.11 23.80 -3.42
N VAL A 105 -3.20 24.34 -3.93
CA VAL A 105 -4.28 23.53 -4.53
C VAL A 105 -3.71 22.61 -5.61
N GLY A 106 -3.99 21.31 -5.49
CA GLY A 106 -3.50 20.30 -6.42
C GLY A 106 -2.03 19.91 -6.27
N LYS A 107 -1.38 20.24 -5.14
CA LYS A 107 0.02 19.87 -4.90
C LYS A 107 0.29 19.50 -3.45
N LEU A 108 0.40 18.20 -3.15
CA LEU A 108 0.96 17.72 -1.89
C LEU A 108 2.50 17.76 -1.93
N PRO A 109 3.18 17.88 -0.76
CA PRO A 109 4.63 17.76 -0.70
C PRO A 109 5.07 16.34 -1.02
N GLY A 110 5.82 16.14 -2.09
CA GLY A 110 6.32 14.83 -2.52
C GLY A 110 5.85 14.41 -3.91
N VAL A 111 6.40 13.32 -4.43
CA VAL A 111 6.06 12.76 -5.75
C VAL A 111 4.72 12.03 -5.72
N SER A 112 4.45 11.33 -4.61
CA SER A 112 3.22 10.57 -4.38
C SER A 112 2.74 10.74 -2.94
N ILE A 113 1.50 10.32 -2.67
CA ILE A 113 0.94 10.28 -1.31
C ILE A 113 1.82 9.39 -0.40
N ALA A 114 2.24 8.22 -0.88
CA ALA A 114 3.09 7.33 -0.11
C ALA A 114 4.43 7.98 0.25
N ASP A 115 5.06 8.70 -0.68
CA ASP A 115 6.31 9.42 -0.44
C ASP A 115 6.13 10.54 0.60
N ALA A 116 5.09 11.34 0.49
CA ALA A 116 4.77 12.38 1.44
C ALA A 116 4.56 11.83 2.86
N LEU A 117 3.80 10.73 2.98
CA LEU A 117 3.51 10.08 4.26
C LEU A 117 4.71 9.34 4.85
N GLY A 118 5.60 8.80 4.02
CA GLY A 118 6.81 8.10 4.46
C GLY A 118 7.80 8.99 5.22
N ARG A 119 7.67 10.30 5.11
CA ARG A 119 8.47 11.29 5.84
C ARG A 119 7.92 11.62 7.21
N LEU A 120 6.69 11.20 7.50
CA LEU A 120 6.06 11.40 8.80
C LEU A 120 6.63 10.45 9.86
N PRO A 121 6.62 10.87 11.14
CA PRO A 121 7.11 10.05 12.23
C PRO A 121 6.34 8.73 12.35
N GLY A 122 7.04 7.63 12.62
CA GLY A 122 6.43 6.31 12.82
C GLY A 122 5.91 5.61 11.56
N LEU A 123 6.03 6.27 10.40
CA LEU A 123 5.67 5.70 9.11
C LEU A 123 6.92 5.31 8.31
N ALA A 124 6.79 4.31 7.45
CA ALA A 124 7.80 3.98 6.46
C ALA A 124 7.14 3.44 5.19
N VAL A 125 7.74 3.77 4.06
CA VAL A 125 7.26 3.34 2.73
C VAL A 125 7.91 2.02 2.35
N GLN A 126 7.16 1.18 1.68
CA GLN A 126 7.70 0.07 0.91
C GLN A 126 7.58 0.38 -0.57
N THR A 127 8.73 0.32 -1.25
CA THR A 127 8.84 0.51 -2.69
C THR A 127 8.66 -0.83 -3.39
N VAL A 128 7.86 -0.86 -4.45
CA VAL A 128 7.64 -2.01 -5.33
C VAL A 128 7.87 -1.55 -6.76
N SER A 129 8.67 -2.27 -7.52
CA SER A 129 9.06 -1.92 -8.90
C SER A 129 9.57 -0.47 -9.05
N GLY A 130 10.32 0.01 -8.06
CA GLY A 130 10.87 1.37 -8.03
C GLY A 130 9.89 2.47 -7.60
N ARG A 131 8.62 2.17 -7.31
CA ARG A 131 7.61 3.15 -6.89
C ARG A 131 7.23 3.01 -5.41
N PRO A 132 7.12 4.12 -4.65
CA PRO A 132 6.54 4.13 -3.31
C PRO A 132 5.06 3.73 -3.37
N GLN A 133 4.68 2.59 -2.78
CA GLN A 133 3.35 2.01 -2.99
C GLN A 133 2.55 1.82 -1.70
N VAL A 134 3.11 1.17 -0.70
CA VAL A 134 2.40 0.83 0.53
C VAL A 134 3.12 1.37 1.76
N LEU A 135 2.35 1.56 2.85
CA LEU A 135 2.84 2.13 4.10
C LEU A 135 2.92 1.07 5.19
N THR A 136 3.92 1.21 6.04
CA THR A 136 3.98 0.55 7.35
C THR A 136 3.82 1.61 8.43
N ILE A 137 3.00 1.35 9.44
CA ILE A 137 2.76 2.24 10.57
C ILE A 137 3.23 1.55 11.84
N HIS A 138 4.09 2.23 12.63
CA HIS A 138 4.74 1.66 13.81
C HIS A 138 5.44 0.33 13.54
N GLY A 139 5.94 0.14 12.31
CA GLY A 139 6.66 -1.05 11.88
C GLY A 139 5.78 -2.25 11.54
N LEU A 140 4.46 -2.17 11.68
CA LEU A 140 3.55 -3.22 11.21
C LEU A 140 3.21 -3.02 9.73
N GLY A 141 3.11 -4.12 9.00
CA GLY A 141 2.89 -4.12 7.55
C GLY A 141 1.54 -3.50 7.14
N PRO A 142 1.32 -3.26 5.84
CA PRO A 142 0.15 -2.55 5.33
C PRO A 142 -1.18 -3.25 5.64
N ASP A 143 -1.17 -4.55 5.91
CA ASP A 143 -2.38 -5.31 6.29
C ASP A 143 -2.96 -4.91 7.66
N PHE A 144 -2.21 -4.15 8.48
CA PHE A 144 -2.60 -3.71 9.82
C PHE A 144 -3.08 -2.26 9.86
N SER A 145 -3.04 -1.56 8.74
CA SER A 145 -3.57 -0.21 8.56
C SER A 145 -4.76 -0.20 7.59
N THR A 146 -5.54 0.88 7.62
CA THR A 146 -6.64 1.10 6.66
C THR A 146 -6.49 2.46 6.00
N ALA A 147 -7.09 2.63 4.83
CA ALA A 147 -7.16 3.91 4.14
C ALA A 147 -8.61 4.33 3.93
N LEU A 148 -8.86 5.61 4.15
CA LEU A 148 -10.14 6.27 3.97
C LEU A 148 -9.98 7.40 2.93
N ILE A 149 -11.05 7.71 2.24
CA ILE A 149 -11.21 9.00 1.53
C ILE A 149 -12.44 9.68 2.14
N ASN A 150 -12.23 10.85 2.76
CA ASN A 150 -13.28 11.59 3.47
C ASN A 150 -14.07 10.72 4.45
N GLY A 151 -13.38 9.87 5.25
CA GLY A 151 -13.97 8.92 6.18
C GLY A 151 -14.53 7.64 5.57
N GLY A 152 -14.63 7.53 4.25
CA GLY A 152 -15.10 6.34 3.52
C GLY A 152 -13.98 5.32 3.28
N GLN A 153 -14.13 4.09 3.81
CA GLN A 153 -13.12 3.04 3.66
C GLN A 153 -12.90 2.66 2.20
N GLN A 154 -11.63 2.46 1.82
CA GLN A 154 -11.23 2.15 0.45
C GLN A 154 -11.03 0.66 0.23
N VAL A 155 -11.29 0.23 -1.02
CA VAL A 155 -10.97 -1.11 -1.52
C VAL A 155 -9.53 -1.18 -2.02
N SER A 156 -9.07 -2.39 -2.35
CA SER A 156 -7.71 -2.63 -2.83
C SER A 156 -7.72 -3.35 -4.17
N THR A 157 -6.82 -2.96 -5.08
CA THR A 157 -6.53 -3.69 -6.30
C THR A 157 -5.63 -4.91 -6.08
N SER A 158 -4.98 -5.06 -4.92
CA SER A 158 -4.26 -6.29 -4.57
C SER A 158 -5.25 -7.44 -4.29
N ASN A 159 -4.76 -8.66 -4.17
CA ASN A 159 -5.56 -9.81 -3.74
C ASN A 159 -5.88 -9.80 -2.21
N ASN A 160 -5.62 -8.69 -1.54
CA ASN A 160 -5.76 -8.51 -0.11
C ASN A 160 -6.53 -7.22 0.26
N ARG A 161 -6.26 -6.62 1.45
CA ARG A 161 -6.91 -5.41 2.00
C ARG A 161 -6.03 -4.17 1.93
N ASP A 162 -4.73 -4.35 1.76
CA ASP A 162 -3.75 -3.27 1.74
C ASP A 162 -4.02 -2.31 0.58
N VAL A 163 -4.16 -1.04 0.91
CA VAL A 163 -4.36 0.01 -0.09
C VAL A 163 -3.01 0.41 -0.68
N GLN A 164 -2.96 0.45 -2.00
CA GLN A 164 -1.81 0.91 -2.75
C GLN A 164 -1.99 2.40 -3.03
N PHE A 165 -1.16 3.25 -2.41
CA PHE A 165 -1.31 4.70 -2.46
C PHE A 165 -0.86 5.34 -3.78
N ASP A 166 -0.14 4.59 -4.64
CA ASP A 166 0.20 5.00 -6.01
C ASP A 166 -1.00 4.99 -6.96
N GLN A 167 -2.15 4.43 -6.53
CA GLN A 167 -3.40 4.45 -7.29
C GLN A 167 -4.12 5.79 -7.23
N TYR A 168 -3.80 6.67 -6.28
CA TYR A 168 -4.51 7.92 -6.07
C TYR A 168 -3.62 9.11 -6.44
N PRO A 169 -4.05 9.98 -7.39
CA PRO A 169 -3.35 11.22 -7.67
C PRO A 169 -3.24 12.11 -6.43
N SER A 170 -2.02 12.54 -6.11
CA SER A 170 -1.79 13.44 -4.97
C SER A 170 -2.46 14.81 -5.14
N SER A 171 -2.73 15.22 -6.38
CA SER A 171 -3.39 16.48 -6.73
C SER A 171 -4.86 16.59 -6.27
N TRP A 172 -5.50 15.49 -5.88
CA TRP A 172 -6.90 15.48 -5.45
C TRP A 172 -7.12 15.91 -4.01
N PHE A 173 -6.05 15.84 -3.18
CA PHE A 173 -6.16 15.98 -1.74
C PHE A 173 -5.63 17.31 -1.23
N ASP A 174 -6.37 17.91 -0.31
CA ASP A 174 -5.99 19.11 0.42
C ASP A 174 -5.09 18.77 1.62
N ASN A 175 -5.38 17.66 2.26
CA ASN A 175 -4.55 17.11 3.34
C ASN A 175 -4.75 15.60 3.48
N VAL A 176 -3.80 14.96 4.15
CA VAL A 176 -3.86 13.55 4.56
C VAL A 176 -3.54 13.48 6.05
N VAL A 177 -4.44 12.86 6.80
CA VAL A 177 -4.30 12.68 8.26
C VAL A 177 -4.10 11.20 8.57
N VAL A 178 -3.07 10.90 9.35
CA VAL A 178 -2.79 9.55 9.83
C VAL A 178 -3.14 9.47 11.30
N HIS A 179 -4.25 8.79 11.61
CA HIS A 179 -4.68 8.54 12.98
C HIS A 179 -3.84 7.41 13.59
N LEU A 180 -2.97 7.74 14.52
CA LEU A 180 -2.13 6.80 15.27
C LEU A 180 -2.82 6.26 16.52
N SER A 181 -3.82 6.95 17.00
CA SER A 181 -4.73 6.46 18.04
C SER A 181 -6.18 6.52 17.56
N PRO A 182 -6.99 5.47 17.81
CA PRO A 182 -8.37 5.40 17.35
C PRO A 182 -9.33 6.20 18.24
N SER A 183 -10.47 6.58 17.65
CA SER A 183 -11.62 7.09 18.38
C SER A 183 -12.86 6.24 18.07
N ALA A 184 -13.87 6.27 18.93
CA ALA A 184 -15.03 5.39 18.76
C ALA A 184 -15.92 5.77 17.57
N ASN A 185 -15.87 7.01 17.09
CA ASN A 185 -16.58 7.47 15.89
C ASN A 185 -15.83 7.21 14.58
N LEU A 186 -14.54 6.85 14.63
CA LEU A 186 -13.74 6.52 13.45
C LEU A 186 -14.05 5.09 12.98
N ILE A 187 -14.94 4.94 12.01
CA ILE A 187 -15.34 3.65 11.46
C ILE A 187 -14.29 3.14 10.46
N GLY A 188 -14.03 1.82 10.47
CA GLY A 188 -13.03 1.21 9.60
C GLY A 188 -11.59 1.41 10.05
N GLN A 189 -11.37 1.72 11.32
CA GLN A 189 -10.04 1.90 11.91
C GLN A 189 -9.13 0.67 11.74
N GLY A 190 -7.84 0.92 11.44
CA GLY A 190 -6.79 -0.08 11.41
C GLY A 190 -6.26 -0.43 12.80
N LEU A 191 -5.49 -1.53 12.90
CA LEU A 191 -4.88 -1.95 14.17
C LEU A 191 -3.80 -0.98 14.63
N THR A 192 -2.98 -0.45 13.72
CA THR A 192 -1.84 0.43 14.03
C THR A 192 -2.05 1.87 13.63
N GLY A 193 -3.02 2.12 12.76
CA GLY A 193 -3.36 3.46 12.31
C GLY A 193 -4.30 3.43 11.10
N THR A 194 -4.84 4.59 10.83
CA THR A 194 -5.77 4.83 9.72
C THR A 194 -5.32 6.06 8.96
N VAL A 195 -5.14 5.92 7.66
CA VAL A 195 -4.81 7.02 6.75
C VAL A 195 -6.11 7.58 6.19
N ASP A 196 -6.46 8.82 6.51
CA ASP A 196 -7.64 9.50 5.99
C ASP A 196 -7.21 10.62 5.03
N MET A 197 -7.58 10.48 3.76
CA MET A 197 -7.25 11.39 2.66
C MET A 197 -8.43 12.32 2.42
N HIS A 198 -8.23 13.62 2.58
CA HIS A 198 -9.28 14.62 2.43
C HIS A 198 -9.19 15.33 1.10
N THR A 199 -10.25 15.20 0.28
CA THR A 199 -10.37 15.89 -1.00
C THR A 199 -10.60 17.39 -0.81
N ILE A 200 -10.31 18.16 -1.86
CA ILE A 200 -10.49 19.61 -1.85
C ILE A 200 -11.96 19.97 -1.70
N ARG A 201 -12.29 20.69 -0.62
CA ARG A 201 -13.64 21.16 -0.30
C ARG A 201 -13.89 22.55 -0.90
N PRO A 202 -14.81 22.70 -1.88
CA PRO A 202 -14.96 23.96 -2.61
C PRO A 202 -15.52 25.11 -1.75
N LEU A 203 -16.41 24.87 -0.80
CA LEU A 203 -16.98 25.93 0.05
C LEU A 203 -16.06 26.36 1.18
N ASP A 204 -14.96 25.65 1.42
CA ASP A 204 -13.98 26.00 2.44
C ASP A 204 -12.83 26.88 1.87
N LYS A 205 -12.85 27.16 0.54
CA LYS A 205 -11.89 28.06 -0.13
C LYS A 205 -12.41 29.50 -0.16
N ASN A 206 -11.49 30.47 -0.14
CA ASN A 206 -11.82 31.91 -0.10
C ASN A 206 -12.35 32.48 -1.41
N GLY A 207 -12.44 31.69 -2.45
CA GLY A 207 -12.90 32.11 -3.78
C GLY A 207 -12.57 31.07 -4.83
N PRO A 208 -12.87 31.38 -6.10
CA PRO A 208 -12.51 30.52 -7.21
C PRO A 208 -11.00 30.31 -7.30
N GLU A 209 -10.59 29.08 -7.51
CA GLU A 209 -9.19 28.71 -7.71
C GLU A 209 -9.06 27.73 -8.87
N ALA A 210 -8.01 27.89 -9.67
CA ALA A 210 -7.65 26.90 -10.67
C ALA A 210 -6.13 26.79 -10.74
N ALA A 211 -5.64 25.55 -10.93
CA ALA A 211 -4.23 25.28 -11.12
C ALA A 211 -4.05 24.21 -12.18
N ILE A 212 -3.00 24.35 -12.97
CA ILE A 212 -2.53 23.35 -13.94
C ILE A 212 -1.07 23.10 -13.65
N ASN A 213 -0.70 21.81 -13.57
CA ASN A 213 0.67 21.36 -13.39
C ASN A 213 1.06 20.45 -14.56
N ALA A 214 2.26 20.61 -15.08
CA ALA A 214 2.83 19.74 -16.10
C ALA A 214 4.27 19.41 -15.72
N ARG A 215 4.64 18.13 -15.76
CA ARG A 215 5.98 17.64 -15.45
C ARG A 215 6.45 16.70 -16.55
N TYR A 216 7.71 16.81 -16.91
CA TYR A 216 8.44 15.84 -17.70
C TYR A 216 9.29 15.00 -16.76
N ILE A 217 9.21 13.67 -16.90
CA ILE A 217 9.82 12.68 -15.99
C ILE A 217 10.77 11.81 -16.80
N TRP A 218 11.96 11.53 -16.28
CA TRP A 218 12.85 10.53 -16.90
C TRP A 218 13.66 9.79 -15.85
N ASN A 219 13.95 8.51 -16.18
CA ASN A 219 14.89 7.71 -15.40
C ASN A 219 16.32 7.98 -15.91
N GLY A 220 17.28 8.10 -15.00
CA GLY A 220 18.69 8.36 -15.32
C GLY A 220 19.44 7.17 -15.93
N MET A 221 18.86 5.97 -15.92
CA MET A 221 19.35 4.82 -16.67
C MET A 221 18.83 4.85 -18.11
N SER A 222 19.61 4.30 -19.03
CA SER A 222 19.15 4.01 -20.38
C SER A 222 18.01 2.99 -20.36
N GLN A 223 17.21 2.95 -21.41
CA GLN A 223 16.17 1.93 -21.55
C GLN A 223 16.79 0.53 -21.61
N LEU A 224 16.43 -0.33 -20.65
CA LEU A 224 17.02 -1.66 -20.47
C LEU A 224 16.35 -2.71 -21.36
N ALA A 225 15.05 -2.58 -21.59
CA ALA A 225 14.29 -3.50 -22.44
C ALA A 225 13.35 -2.72 -23.35
N ASP A 226 13.53 -2.85 -24.66
CA ASP A 226 12.67 -2.26 -25.67
C ASP A 226 11.41 -3.09 -25.90
N GLY A 227 10.32 -2.41 -26.23
CA GLY A 227 9.06 -3.07 -26.58
C GLY A 227 7.87 -2.14 -26.56
N PRO A 228 6.70 -2.60 -27.03
CA PRO A 228 5.51 -1.77 -27.07
C PRO A 228 5.02 -1.39 -25.66
N GLY A 229 4.70 -0.12 -25.49
CA GLY A 229 4.05 0.41 -24.30
C GLY A 229 4.98 0.84 -23.17
N VAL A 230 6.32 0.79 -23.35
CA VAL A 230 7.31 1.16 -22.34
C VAL A 230 8.27 2.26 -22.84
N SER A 231 8.81 3.04 -21.91
CA SER A 231 9.77 4.11 -22.15
C SER A 231 10.55 4.39 -20.86
N ASN A 232 11.75 4.97 -20.97
CA ASN A 232 12.46 5.56 -19.83
C ASN A 232 12.14 7.05 -19.61
N LYS A 233 11.15 7.56 -20.34
CA LYS A 233 10.67 8.95 -20.28
C LYS A 233 9.16 8.97 -20.14
N GLY A 234 8.65 9.93 -19.40
CA GLY A 234 7.24 10.08 -19.15
C GLY A 234 6.83 11.50 -18.82
N HIS A 235 5.61 11.69 -18.37
CA HIS A 235 5.05 12.99 -18.02
C HIS A 235 3.91 12.84 -17.00
N ASN A 236 3.65 13.91 -16.26
CA ASN A 236 2.43 14.08 -15.49
C ASN A 236 1.81 15.43 -15.82
N VAL A 237 0.53 15.42 -16.16
CA VAL A 237 -0.25 16.66 -16.38
C VAL A 237 -1.51 16.55 -15.53
N ASN A 238 -1.69 17.49 -14.61
CA ASN A 238 -2.88 17.53 -13.79
C ASN A 238 -3.44 18.95 -13.71
N GLY A 239 -4.74 19.02 -13.46
CA GLY A 239 -5.44 20.28 -13.29
C GLY A 239 -6.53 20.16 -12.25
N VAL A 240 -6.71 21.23 -11.48
CA VAL A 240 -7.78 21.35 -10.48
C VAL A 240 -8.47 22.68 -10.68
N TRP A 241 -9.80 22.65 -10.65
CA TRP A 241 -10.66 23.82 -10.73
C TRP A 241 -11.67 23.77 -9.59
N VAL A 242 -11.76 24.88 -8.84
CA VAL A 242 -12.65 25.08 -7.69
C VAL A 242 -13.45 26.34 -7.94
N HIS A 243 -14.76 26.26 -7.81
CA HIS A 243 -15.62 27.42 -7.96
C HIS A 243 -16.84 27.37 -7.04
N GLN A 244 -17.21 28.54 -6.52
CA GLN A 244 -18.41 28.72 -5.69
C GLN A 244 -19.47 29.48 -6.48
N PHE A 245 -20.70 29.05 -6.35
CA PHE A 245 -21.90 29.60 -7.01
C PHE A 245 -22.93 30.01 -5.95
N ALA A 246 -23.95 30.72 -6.40
CA ALA A 246 -25.14 31.06 -5.61
C ALA A 246 -24.82 31.66 -4.23
N ASN A 247 -23.95 32.67 -4.22
CA ASN A 247 -23.48 33.35 -2.98
C ASN A 247 -22.84 32.35 -1.99
N ASN A 248 -21.96 31.47 -2.47
CA ASN A 248 -21.24 30.47 -1.69
C ASN A 248 -22.14 29.38 -1.03
N THR A 249 -23.34 29.14 -1.59
CA THR A 249 -24.21 28.05 -1.13
C THR A 249 -23.97 26.74 -1.93
N LEU A 250 -23.36 26.83 -3.11
CA LEU A 250 -23.00 25.71 -3.96
C LEU A 250 -21.54 25.82 -4.35
N GLY A 251 -20.76 24.80 -4.08
CA GLY A 251 -19.36 24.69 -4.48
C GLY A 251 -19.10 23.47 -5.34
N VAL A 252 -18.21 23.61 -6.31
CA VAL A 252 -17.79 22.52 -7.21
C VAL A 252 -16.27 22.48 -7.29
N THR A 253 -15.70 21.29 -7.12
CA THR A 253 -14.30 21.00 -7.44
C THR A 253 -14.25 19.97 -8.56
N LEU A 254 -13.44 20.22 -9.58
CA LEU A 254 -13.11 19.26 -10.64
C LEU A 254 -11.60 19.10 -10.69
N GLY A 255 -11.13 17.85 -10.69
CA GLY A 255 -9.72 17.49 -10.80
C GLY A 255 -9.52 16.46 -11.90
N VAL A 256 -8.48 16.64 -12.71
CA VAL A 256 -8.02 15.67 -13.70
C VAL A 256 -6.55 15.41 -13.50
N ASP A 257 -6.12 14.15 -13.72
CA ASP A 257 -4.71 13.75 -13.63
C ASP A 257 -4.41 12.76 -14.77
N LEU A 258 -3.35 13.03 -15.51
CA LEU A 258 -2.83 12.18 -16.59
C LEU A 258 -1.35 11.95 -16.33
N GLU A 259 -0.97 10.72 -16.08
CA GLU A 259 0.39 10.34 -15.74
C GLU A 259 0.91 9.22 -16.65
N ASP A 260 2.16 9.35 -17.07
CA ASP A 260 3.00 8.28 -17.64
C ASP A 260 4.30 8.28 -16.84
N SER A 261 4.45 7.31 -15.93
CA SER A 261 5.59 7.20 -15.01
C SER A 261 6.50 6.06 -15.43
N PRO A 262 7.74 6.35 -15.88
CA PRO A 262 8.69 5.33 -16.31
C PRO A 262 9.45 4.74 -15.12
N SER A 263 9.82 3.46 -15.21
CA SER A 263 10.78 2.83 -14.31
C SER A 263 11.75 1.94 -15.09
N GLN A 264 12.99 1.86 -14.62
CA GLN A 264 14.02 0.94 -15.13
C GLN A 264 14.49 0.07 -13.97
N ILE A 265 14.62 -1.24 -14.19
CA ILE A 265 15.02 -2.16 -13.13
C ILE A 265 16.11 -3.10 -13.66
N GLU A 266 17.30 -2.99 -13.11
CA GLU A 266 18.27 -4.06 -13.19
C GLU A 266 17.92 -5.07 -12.11
N HIS A 267 17.62 -6.29 -12.51
CA HIS A 267 17.10 -7.33 -11.61
C HIS A 267 17.95 -8.58 -11.66
N GLN A 268 18.41 -9.04 -10.52
CA GLN A 268 19.06 -10.33 -10.34
C GLN A 268 18.42 -11.08 -9.17
N GLN A 269 18.04 -12.33 -9.41
CA GLN A 269 17.42 -13.22 -8.44
C GLN A 269 18.17 -14.54 -8.36
N PRO A 270 19.18 -14.68 -7.48
CA PRO A 270 19.77 -15.98 -7.18
C PRO A 270 18.74 -16.96 -6.62
N TRP A 271 18.83 -18.23 -7.01
CA TRP A 271 17.87 -19.25 -6.61
C TRP A 271 18.13 -19.82 -5.21
N GLY A 272 19.26 -19.48 -4.60
CA GLY A 272 19.72 -19.94 -3.31
C GLY A 272 21.16 -20.43 -3.34
N TYR A 273 21.62 -20.97 -2.23
CA TYR A 273 23.02 -21.26 -2.00
C TYR A 273 23.19 -22.68 -1.43
N PRO A 274 23.34 -23.70 -2.29
CA PRO A 274 23.76 -25.03 -1.88
C PRO A 274 25.22 -25.02 -1.42
N THR A 275 25.68 -26.14 -0.83
CA THR A 275 27.08 -26.33 -0.45
C THR A 275 27.79 -27.26 -1.44
N ASP A 276 29.05 -26.95 -1.74
CA ASP A 276 29.96 -27.86 -2.46
C ASP A 276 30.35 -29.06 -1.59
N ALA A 277 31.17 -29.95 -2.12
CA ALA A 277 31.67 -31.13 -1.40
C ALA A 277 32.56 -30.80 -0.18
N ASN A 278 33.06 -29.55 -0.10
CA ASN A 278 33.87 -29.05 1.03
C ASN A 278 33.03 -28.28 2.05
N GLY A 279 31.72 -28.18 1.86
CA GLY A 279 30.79 -27.43 2.73
C GLY A 279 30.76 -25.93 2.46
N ASN A 280 31.37 -25.43 1.38
CA ASN A 280 31.31 -24.01 1.03
C ASN A 280 30.01 -23.69 0.30
N TYR A 281 29.35 -22.59 0.67
CA TYR A 281 28.18 -22.09 -0.07
C TYR A 281 28.56 -21.62 -1.47
N VAL A 282 27.72 -21.91 -2.46
CA VAL A 282 27.88 -21.47 -3.85
C VAL A 282 26.53 -21.10 -4.44
N ILE A 283 26.50 -20.21 -5.43
CA ILE A 283 25.26 -19.84 -6.11
C ILE A 283 24.64 -21.03 -6.82
N GLY A 284 23.35 -21.32 -6.56
CA GLY A 284 22.63 -22.46 -7.11
C GLY A 284 22.08 -22.27 -8.52
N GLY A 285 21.91 -21.04 -8.92
CA GLY A 285 21.38 -20.55 -10.19
C GLY A 285 20.94 -19.11 -10.07
N SER A 286 20.56 -18.46 -11.16
CA SER A 286 20.15 -17.07 -11.16
C SER A 286 19.18 -16.74 -12.27
N LYS A 287 18.16 -15.93 -11.98
CA LYS A 287 17.26 -15.31 -12.95
C LYS A 287 17.62 -13.82 -13.05
N ASN A 288 17.90 -13.32 -14.25
CA ASN A 288 18.48 -12.01 -14.45
C ASN A 288 17.73 -11.26 -15.54
N TYR A 289 17.36 -9.99 -15.30
CA TYR A 289 16.62 -9.17 -16.25
C TYR A 289 17.12 -7.73 -16.29
N GLY A 290 17.08 -7.13 -17.49
CA GLY A 290 16.85 -5.72 -17.67
C GLY A 290 15.38 -5.48 -17.90
N ILE A 291 14.75 -4.67 -17.06
CA ILE A 291 13.31 -4.41 -17.11
C ILE A 291 13.07 -2.95 -17.39
N THR A 292 12.19 -2.67 -18.34
CA THR A 292 11.62 -1.36 -18.57
C THR A 292 10.13 -1.42 -18.27
N ASP A 293 9.65 -0.52 -17.41
CA ASP A 293 8.28 -0.45 -16.95
C ASP A 293 7.71 0.96 -17.20
N SER A 294 6.47 1.05 -17.63
CA SER A 294 5.70 2.30 -17.73
C SER A 294 4.33 2.11 -17.11
N MET A 295 4.04 2.96 -16.13
CA MET A 295 2.71 3.05 -15.52
C MET A 295 1.99 4.27 -16.09
N LYS A 296 0.80 4.05 -16.66
CA LYS A 296 -0.10 5.10 -17.15
C LYS A 296 -1.34 5.15 -16.28
N ARG A 297 -1.68 6.37 -15.85
CA ARG A 297 -2.85 6.62 -15.02
C ARG A 297 -3.65 7.76 -15.60
N SER A 298 -4.99 7.63 -15.54
CA SER A 298 -5.94 8.69 -15.91
C SER A 298 -6.97 8.80 -14.80
N GLY A 299 -6.93 9.90 -14.07
CA GLY A 299 -7.75 10.14 -12.89
C GLY A 299 -8.73 11.30 -13.07
N LEU A 300 -9.90 11.18 -12.44
CA LEU A 300 -10.95 12.20 -12.37
C LEU A 300 -11.45 12.33 -10.93
N LEU A 301 -11.49 13.57 -10.43
CA LEU A 301 -12.17 13.96 -9.19
C LEU A 301 -13.32 14.91 -9.53
N ALA A 302 -14.49 14.70 -8.90
CA ALA A 302 -15.57 15.68 -8.88
C ALA A 302 -16.16 15.74 -7.47
N THR A 303 -16.13 16.93 -6.85
CA THR A 303 -16.76 17.21 -5.57
C THR A 303 -17.84 18.29 -5.77
N VAL A 304 -19.05 18.02 -5.30
CA VAL A 304 -20.14 18.98 -5.24
C VAL A 304 -20.55 19.15 -3.78
N GLN A 305 -20.46 20.36 -3.28
CA GLN A 305 -20.82 20.72 -1.92
C GLN A 305 -21.96 21.72 -1.95
N TRP A 306 -23.06 21.42 -1.25
CA TRP A 306 -24.25 22.23 -1.22
C TRP A 306 -24.63 22.58 0.21
N ARG A 307 -24.63 23.88 0.51
CA ARG A 307 -24.94 24.48 1.80
C ARG A 307 -25.99 25.59 1.64
N PRO A 308 -27.28 25.23 1.43
CA PRO A 308 -28.33 26.22 1.15
C PRO A 308 -28.60 27.18 2.34
N ASN A 309 -28.28 26.76 3.54
CA ASN A 309 -28.43 27.53 4.78
C ASN A 309 -27.49 26.94 5.85
N GLU A 310 -27.50 27.52 7.05
CA GLU A 310 -26.67 27.10 8.20
C GLU A 310 -27.09 25.74 8.82
N HIS A 311 -28.23 25.19 8.41
CA HIS A 311 -28.76 23.95 8.94
C HIS A 311 -28.50 22.70 8.09
N TYR A 312 -27.98 22.79 6.85
CA TYR A 312 -27.64 21.63 6.00
C TYR A 312 -26.36 21.81 5.20
N THR A 313 -25.52 20.83 5.21
CA THR A 313 -24.45 20.67 4.23
C THR A 313 -24.49 19.26 3.65
N GLY A 314 -24.66 19.16 2.33
CA GLY A 314 -24.50 17.92 1.58
C GLY A 314 -23.25 17.96 0.73
N THR A 315 -22.45 16.90 0.72
CA THR A 315 -21.28 16.81 -0.11
C THR A 315 -21.29 15.47 -0.88
N VAL A 316 -21.09 15.54 -2.18
CA VAL A 316 -20.93 14.36 -3.04
C VAL A 316 -19.54 14.39 -3.63
N ASP A 317 -18.78 13.33 -3.39
CA ASP A 317 -17.46 13.09 -4.00
C ASP A 317 -17.54 11.91 -4.96
N LEU A 318 -16.98 12.08 -6.13
CA LEU A 318 -16.79 11.05 -7.14
C LEU A 318 -15.31 11.01 -7.52
N THR A 319 -14.68 9.84 -7.42
CA THR A 319 -13.36 9.62 -7.98
C THR A 319 -13.36 8.43 -8.92
N PHE A 320 -12.63 8.57 -9.99
CA PHE A 320 -12.38 7.51 -10.97
C PHE A 320 -10.91 7.49 -11.33
N ASP A 321 -10.31 6.30 -11.33
CA ASP A 321 -8.95 6.09 -11.75
C ASP A 321 -8.84 4.87 -12.66
N ASP A 322 -8.21 5.04 -13.82
CA ASP A 322 -7.87 3.98 -14.80
C ASP A 322 -6.34 3.89 -14.85
N PHE A 323 -5.84 2.78 -14.39
CA PHE A 323 -4.43 2.50 -14.21
C PHE A 323 -4.00 1.37 -15.14
N LYS A 324 -2.93 1.58 -15.87
CA LYS A 324 -2.31 0.58 -16.73
C LYS A 324 -0.80 0.57 -16.56
N GLU A 325 -0.26 -0.57 -16.18
CA GLU A 325 1.18 -0.81 -16.11
C GLU A 325 1.58 -1.82 -17.19
N VAL A 326 2.67 -1.54 -17.89
CA VAL A 326 3.28 -2.44 -18.88
C VAL A 326 4.74 -2.59 -18.56
N GLN A 327 5.19 -3.83 -18.47
CA GLN A 327 6.57 -4.17 -18.17
C GLN A 327 7.11 -5.10 -19.26
N GLN A 328 8.25 -4.73 -19.82
CA GLN A 328 9.08 -5.56 -20.68
C GLN A 328 10.27 -6.06 -19.85
N ALA A 329 10.41 -7.38 -19.68
CA ALA A 329 11.51 -7.99 -18.96
C ALA A 329 12.29 -8.90 -19.90
N LYS A 330 13.54 -8.55 -20.19
CA LYS A 330 14.42 -9.31 -21.08
C LYS A 330 15.68 -9.71 -20.34
N GLY A 331 16.07 -10.97 -20.52
CA GLY A 331 17.21 -11.47 -19.77
C GLY A 331 17.49 -12.95 -19.95
N MET A 332 18.18 -13.52 -18.97
CA MET A 332 18.54 -14.93 -18.96
C MET A 332 18.44 -15.55 -17.58
N GLU A 333 18.10 -16.83 -17.56
CA GLU A 333 18.29 -17.67 -16.39
C GLU A 333 19.55 -18.52 -16.59
N PHE A 334 20.34 -18.60 -15.54
CA PHE A 334 21.52 -19.46 -15.47
C PHE A 334 21.26 -20.57 -14.44
N PRO A 335 20.75 -21.75 -14.88
CA PRO A 335 20.66 -22.94 -14.04
C PRO A 335 22.08 -23.47 -13.80
N LEU A 336 22.50 -23.47 -12.52
CA LEU A 336 23.87 -23.85 -12.14
C LEU A 336 23.85 -25.15 -11.30
N PHE A 337 24.08 -25.09 -10.01
CA PHE A 337 24.27 -26.24 -9.14
C PHE A 337 23.13 -27.28 -9.20
N TRP A 338 21.88 -26.83 -9.32
CA TRP A 338 20.70 -27.74 -9.38
C TRP A 338 20.30 -28.12 -10.82
N SER A 339 21.25 -28.15 -11.74
CA SER A 339 21.05 -28.53 -13.14
C SER A 339 22.10 -29.59 -13.57
N SER A 340 22.26 -29.76 -14.86
CA SER A 340 23.33 -30.57 -15.44
C SER A 340 24.72 -29.92 -15.37
N ALA A 341 24.78 -28.66 -14.93
CA ALA A 341 26.03 -27.90 -14.84
C ALA A 341 26.97 -28.44 -13.77
N GLN A 342 28.28 -28.30 -14.00
CA GLN A 342 29.32 -28.80 -13.10
C GLN A 342 30.23 -27.67 -12.63
N LEU A 343 30.27 -27.47 -11.30
CA LEU A 343 31.20 -26.52 -10.69
C LEU A 343 32.63 -26.93 -10.93
N GLN A 344 33.44 -26.01 -11.44
CA GLN A 344 34.84 -26.24 -11.72
C GLN A 344 35.69 -25.97 -10.48
N PRO A 345 36.79 -26.75 -10.26
CA PRO A 345 37.71 -26.50 -9.17
C PRO A 345 38.52 -25.21 -9.37
N GLY A 346 39.12 -24.69 -8.29
CA GLY A 346 39.98 -23.50 -8.33
C GLY A 346 39.27 -22.17 -8.14
N GLY A 347 38.02 -22.18 -7.68
CA GLY A 347 37.28 -20.96 -7.32
C GLY A 347 37.83 -20.25 -6.08
N THR A 348 37.53 -18.94 -5.94
CA THR A 348 37.90 -18.15 -4.77
C THR A 348 36.89 -18.38 -3.66
N VAL A 349 37.37 -18.81 -2.49
CA VAL A 349 36.54 -19.04 -1.29
C VAL A 349 36.87 -17.96 -0.26
N GLN A 350 35.86 -17.31 0.26
CA GLN A 350 35.94 -16.33 1.37
C GLN A 350 34.98 -16.76 2.48
N ASP A 351 35.54 -17.10 3.65
CA ASP A 351 34.75 -17.49 4.84
C ASP A 351 33.63 -18.51 4.54
N GLY A 352 33.98 -19.61 3.86
CA GLY A 352 33.04 -20.68 3.51
C GLY A 352 32.04 -20.33 2.41
N PHE A 353 32.30 -19.28 1.63
CA PHE A 353 31.46 -18.86 0.49
C PHE A 353 32.31 -18.71 -0.77
N ILE A 354 31.89 -19.36 -1.87
CA ILE A 354 32.56 -19.28 -3.16
C ILE A 354 32.11 -17.99 -3.86
N THR A 355 32.98 -17.00 -3.89
CA THR A 355 32.70 -15.69 -4.49
C THR A 355 33.01 -15.64 -5.98
N SER A 356 33.91 -16.49 -6.47
CA SER A 356 34.27 -16.55 -7.90
C SER A 356 34.62 -18.00 -8.30
N ALA A 357 34.06 -18.47 -9.39
CA ALA A 357 34.35 -19.76 -9.99
C ALA A 357 33.77 -19.84 -11.43
N ALA A 358 33.77 -21.02 -12.02
CA ALA A 358 33.07 -21.28 -13.28
C ALA A 358 32.23 -22.56 -13.17
N TYR A 359 31.16 -22.62 -13.95
CA TYR A 359 30.37 -23.81 -14.22
C TYR A 359 30.51 -24.19 -15.71
N THR A 360 30.72 -25.47 -15.99
CA THR A 360 30.62 -26.04 -17.33
C THR A 360 29.30 -26.78 -17.52
N ASN A 361 28.93 -27.10 -18.72
CA ASN A 361 27.69 -27.78 -19.08
C ASN A 361 26.42 -26.99 -18.66
N VAL A 362 26.53 -25.67 -18.64
CA VAL A 362 25.39 -24.80 -18.33
C VAL A 362 24.48 -24.73 -19.57
N LYS A 363 23.16 -24.84 -19.33
CA LYS A 363 22.11 -24.67 -20.34
C LYS A 363 21.25 -23.48 -20.02
N PRO A 364 21.59 -22.26 -20.44
CA PRO A 364 20.80 -21.07 -20.11
C PRO A 364 19.44 -21.05 -20.78
N VAL A 365 18.52 -20.31 -20.13
CA VAL A 365 17.20 -20.00 -20.67
C VAL A 365 17.14 -18.52 -20.99
N ILE A 366 16.98 -18.18 -22.25
CA ILE A 366 16.78 -16.80 -22.69
C ILE A 366 15.32 -16.44 -22.48
N ARG A 367 15.08 -15.29 -21.83
CA ARG A 367 13.79 -14.81 -21.43
C ARG A 367 13.43 -13.53 -22.19
N ASN A 368 12.19 -13.50 -22.68
CA ASN A 368 11.55 -12.31 -23.25
C ASN A 368 10.13 -12.23 -22.73
N ASP A 369 9.98 -11.66 -21.52
CA ASP A 369 8.74 -11.70 -20.77
C ASP A 369 7.99 -10.38 -20.91
N TYR A 370 6.67 -10.45 -20.79
CA TYR A 370 5.78 -9.32 -20.82
C TYR A 370 4.79 -9.40 -19.68
N ASN A 371 4.75 -8.35 -18.88
CA ASN A 371 3.75 -8.20 -17.83
C ASN A 371 2.86 -6.99 -18.11
N ARG A 372 1.57 -7.14 -17.85
CA ARG A 372 0.60 -6.05 -17.96
C ARG A 372 -0.39 -6.12 -16.81
N THR A 373 -0.57 -5.01 -16.12
CA THR A 373 -1.67 -4.77 -15.18
C THR A 373 -2.62 -3.75 -15.78
N LYS A 374 -3.93 -4.01 -15.67
CA LYS A 374 -4.98 -3.01 -15.86
C LYS A 374 -5.85 -2.99 -14.61
N ALA A 375 -6.01 -1.81 -14.02
CA ALA A 375 -6.85 -1.67 -12.85
C ALA A 375 -7.74 -0.44 -12.98
N ARG A 376 -8.91 -0.48 -12.35
CA ARG A 376 -9.84 0.65 -12.24
C ARG A 376 -10.35 0.74 -10.84
N VAL A 377 -10.38 1.95 -10.33
CA VAL A 377 -10.93 2.26 -9.01
C VAL A 377 -12.02 3.31 -9.16
N TYR A 378 -13.16 3.07 -8.53
CA TYR A 378 -14.30 3.97 -8.47
C TYR A 378 -14.64 4.22 -7.02
N ASN A 379 -14.82 5.49 -6.65
CA ASN A 379 -15.34 5.84 -5.34
C ASN A 379 -16.51 6.82 -5.51
N PHE A 380 -17.53 6.58 -4.72
CA PHE A 380 -18.65 7.48 -4.49
C PHE A 380 -18.78 7.69 -3.00
N ASN A 381 -18.83 8.94 -2.58
CA ASN A 381 -19.10 9.31 -1.22
C ASN A 381 -20.19 10.36 -1.20
N TRP A 382 -21.19 10.19 -0.34
CA TRP A 382 -22.25 11.14 -0.11
C TRP A 382 -22.40 11.37 1.38
N ASP A 383 -22.00 12.56 1.81
CA ASP A 383 -21.93 13.01 3.18
C ASP A 383 -23.00 14.07 3.42
N ASN A 384 -23.84 13.88 4.43
CA ASN A 384 -24.93 14.77 4.77
C ASN A 384 -24.90 15.16 6.24
N GLN A 385 -24.90 16.42 6.47
CA GLN A 385 -24.94 17.02 7.81
C GLN A 385 -26.17 17.84 8.03
N PHE A 386 -26.83 17.59 9.14
CA PHE A 386 -28.00 18.30 9.58
C PHE A 386 -27.79 18.89 10.98
N THR A 387 -27.81 20.21 11.15
CA THR A 387 -27.90 20.86 12.46
C THR A 387 -29.38 21.07 12.80
N ILE A 388 -29.91 20.23 13.66
CA ILE A 388 -31.33 20.31 14.07
C ILE A 388 -31.59 21.56 14.92
N ASN A 389 -30.64 21.86 15.82
CA ASN A 389 -30.61 23.07 16.65
C ASN A 389 -29.22 23.24 17.26
N GLU A 390 -29.03 24.22 18.13
CA GLU A 390 -27.76 24.54 18.80
C GLU A 390 -27.08 23.35 19.51
N ASN A 391 -27.87 22.33 19.90
CA ASN A 391 -27.38 21.20 20.69
C ASN A 391 -27.35 19.89 19.92
N TRP A 392 -28.02 19.77 18.78
CA TRP A 392 -28.16 18.51 18.07
C TRP A 392 -27.75 18.63 16.61
N SER A 393 -26.88 17.71 16.17
CA SER A 393 -26.58 17.45 14.78
C SER A 393 -26.76 15.97 14.44
N ILE A 394 -27.02 15.70 13.17
CA ILE A 394 -27.10 14.33 12.58
C ILE A 394 -26.21 14.28 11.36
N ASP A 395 -25.41 13.22 11.25
CA ASP A 395 -24.60 12.89 10.09
C ASP A 395 -25.11 11.60 9.45
N ALA A 396 -25.23 11.60 8.13
CA ALA A 396 -25.61 10.43 7.35
C ALA A 396 -24.69 10.28 6.13
N ASP A 397 -23.90 9.23 6.14
CA ASP A 397 -22.84 9.01 5.14
C ASP A 397 -23.12 7.72 4.36
N VAL A 398 -23.01 7.79 3.05
CA VAL A 398 -23.02 6.65 2.14
C VAL A 398 -21.73 6.62 1.36
N ASN A 399 -21.01 5.52 1.44
CA ASN A 399 -19.78 5.31 0.68
C ASN A 399 -19.88 4.02 -0.14
N TYR A 400 -19.42 4.10 -1.39
CA TYR A 400 -19.23 2.96 -2.26
C TYR A 400 -17.87 3.03 -2.93
N SER A 401 -17.09 1.97 -2.79
CA SER A 401 -15.77 1.85 -3.42
C SER A 401 -15.69 0.52 -4.17
N ARG A 402 -15.15 0.55 -5.40
CA ARG A 402 -14.97 -0.64 -6.23
C ARG A 402 -13.62 -0.58 -6.95
N ALA A 403 -12.88 -1.69 -6.91
CA ALA A 403 -11.68 -1.91 -7.70
C ALA A 403 -11.84 -3.15 -8.57
N THR A 404 -11.30 -3.07 -9.79
CA THR A 404 -11.11 -4.21 -10.68
C THR A 404 -9.68 -4.23 -11.15
N ARG A 405 -9.07 -5.41 -11.26
CA ARG A 405 -7.71 -5.59 -11.77
C ARG A 405 -7.63 -6.83 -12.64
N ASP A 406 -7.02 -6.67 -13.81
CA ASP A 406 -6.69 -7.71 -14.78
C ASP A 406 -5.19 -7.70 -15.03
N ASP A 407 -4.52 -8.80 -14.76
CA ASP A 407 -3.10 -8.98 -15.03
C ASP A 407 -2.86 -9.97 -16.17
N ILE A 408 -1.76 -9.80 -16.86
CA ILE A 408 -1.15 -10.80 -17.73
C ILE A 408 0.32 -10.86 -17.38
N ASN A 409 0.79 -12.02 -16.95
CA ASN A 409 2.19 -12.34 -16.80
C ASN A 409 2.53 -13.40 -17.83
N LEU A 410 3.24 -13.00 -18.89
CA LEU A 410 3.63 -13.86 -19.99
C LEU A 410 5.13 -14.07 -19.95
N GLU A 411 5.55 -15.31 -19.78
CA GLU A 411 6.92 -15.76 -19.87
C GLU A 411 7.14 -16.50 -21.18
N SER A 412 8.29 -16.31 -21.83
CA SER A 412 8.68 -17.07 -23.02
C SER A 412 10.11 -17.57 -22.90
N TYR A 413 10.35 -18.78 -23.37
CA TYR A 413 11.61 -19.48 -23.21
C TYR A 413 12.24 -19.80 -24.56
N SER A 414 13.52 -19.50 -24.67
CA SER A 414 14.35 -19.87 -25.82
C SER A 414 15.75 -20.24 -25.35
N GLY A 415 16.50 -20.95 -26.20
CA GLY A 415 17.85 -21.39 -25.88
C GLY A 415 18.49 -22.14 -27.04
N THR A 416 19.61 -22.80 -26.77
CA THR A 416 20.42 -23.50 -27.79
C THR A 416 19.88 -24.89 -28.16
N GLY A 417 18.71 -25.32 -27.61
CA GLY A 417 18.05 -26.60 -27.91
C GLY A 417 17.28 -27.16 -26.74
N PHE A 418 16.48 -28.20 -27.00
CA PHE A 418 15.60 -28.86 -26.03
C PHE A 418 16.39 -29.71 -25.03
N THR A 419 16.21 -29.44 -23.73
CA THR A 419 16.89 -30.06 -22.59
C THR A 419 18.44 -30.00 -22.69
N ALA A 420 19.13 -30.45 -21.64
CA ALA A 420 20.59 -30.49 -21.61
C ALA A 420 21.22 -31.44 -22.62
N ALA A 421 20.42 -32.39 -23.14
CA ALA A 421 20.92 -33.42 -24.09
C ALA A 421 21.07 -32.90 -25.53
N ASN A 422 20.43 -31.77 -25.87
CA ASN A 422 20.39 -31.28 -27.26
C ASN A 422 20.83 -29.81 -27.34
N GLY A 423 21.71 -29.51 -28.31
CA GLY A 423 22.25 -28.17 -28.55
C GLY A 423 23.47 -27.83 -27.70
N ALA A 424 24.00 -26.64 -27.89
CA ALA A 424 25.24 -26.23 -27.25
C ALA A 424 25.08 -26.03 -25.74
N LEU A 425 26.11 -26.40 -24.99
CA LEU A 425 26.27 -26.14 -23.54
C LEU A 425 27.33 -25.05 -23.33
N ASP A 426 27.18 -24.22 -22.36
CA ASP A 426 28.08 -23.10 -22.08
C ASP A 426 29.02 -23.36 -20.90
N THR A 427 30.10 -22.62 -20.87
CA THR A 427 30.95 -22.44 -19.71
C THR A 427 30.73 -21.01 -19.19
N ILE A 428 30.21 -20.88 -17.97
CA ILE A 428 29.88 -19.58 -17.37
C ILE A 428 30.74 -19.35 -16.14
N GLY A 429 31.66 -18.39 -16.24
CA GLY A 429 32.32 -17.83 -15.07
C GLY A 429 31.39 -16.91 -14.28
N PHE A 430 31.60 -16.84 -12.98
CA PHE A 430 30.92 -15.85 -12.14
C PHE A 430 31.85 -15.19 -11.13
N ASN A 431 31.52 -13.97 -10.73
CA ASN A 431 32.20 -13.22 -9.66
C ASN A 431 31.20 -12.39 -8.89
N GLN A 432 31.15 -12.56 -7.57
CA GLN A 432 30.33 -11.71 -6.68
C GLN A 432 31.13 -10.50 -6.20
N ILE A 433 30.52 -9.32 -6.26
CA ILE A 433 31.10 -8.10 -5.71
C ILE A 433 30.47 -7.76 -4.34
N ASP A 434 31.05 -6.80 -3.62
CA ASP A 434 30.66 -6.40 -2.26
C ASP A 434 29.18 -6.00 -2.08
N SER A 435 28.51 -5.58 -3.14
CA SER A 435 27.07 -5.28 -3.11
C SER A 435 26.16 -6.52 -3.13
N GLY A 436 26.75 -7.73 -3.20
CA GLY A 436 26.05 -9.00 -3.37
C GLY A 436 25.67 -9.34 -4.81
N LEU A 437 25.92 -8.45 -5.77
CA LEU A 437 25.68 -8.66 -7.18
C LEU A 437 26.66 -9.67 -7.77
N PHE A 438 26.17 -10.63 -8.57
CA PHE A 438 26.99 -11.54 -9.35
C PHE A 438 27.16 -11.04 -10.79
N TYR A 439 28.40 -10.91 -11.24
CA TYR A 439 28.75 -10.80 -12.65
C TYR A 439 28.86 -12.19 -13.24
N PHE A 440 28.38 -12.36 -14.49
CA PHE A 440 28.46 -13.61 -15.21
C PHE A 440 29.20 -13.42 -16.53
N PHE A 441 30.01 -14.40 -16.91
CA PHE A 441 30.87 -14.38 -18.08
C PHE A 441 30.59 -15.62 -18.93
N PRO A 442 29.49 -15.65 -19.72
CA PRO A 442 29.22 -16.75 -20.67
C PRO A 442 30.22 -16.75 -21.83
N THR A 443 30.48 -17.93 -22.38
CA THR A 443 31.38 -18.10 -23.53
C THR A 443 30.63 -18.20 -24.85
N LEU A 444 29.34 -18.54 -24.86
CA LEU A 444 28.53 -18.64 -26.07
C LEU A 444 27.96 -17.24 -26.48
N ASP A 445 27.75 -17.10 -27.79
CA ASP A 445 27.05 -15.98 -28.39
C ASP A 445 25.55 -16.30 -28.49
N TYR A 446 24.73 -15.70 -27.62
CA TYR A 446 23.28 -15.90 -27.60
C TYR A 446 22.49 -15.09 -28.64
N THR A 447 23.17 -14.51 -29.61
CA THR A 447 22.55 -13.95 -30.81
C THR A 447 22.52 -14.97 -31.97
N GLN A 448 23.15 -16.14 -31.81
CA GLN A 448 23.26 -17.16 -32.81
C GLN A 448 22.78 -18.53 -32.31
N GLY A 449 22.15 -19.31 -33.20
CA GLY A 449 21.77 -20.71 -32.90
C GLY A 449 20.67 -20.84 -31.82
N VAL A 450 19.93 -19.80 -31.55
CA VAL A 450 18.87 -19.78 -30.54
C VAL A 450 17.53 -20.15 -31.18
N VAL A 451 16.77 -20.99 -30.51
CA VAL A 451 15.44 -21.48 -30.94
C VAL A 451 14.45 -21.37 -29.78
N LEU A 452 13.16 -21.25 -30.06
CA LEU A 452 12.11 -21.44 -29.06
C LEU A 452 12.13 -22.91 -28.63
N THR A 453 12.11 -23.13 -27.30
CA THR A 453 12.24 -24.48 -26.77
C THR A 453 12.00 -24.44 -25.23
N ASP A 454 12.04 -25.62 -24.62
CA ASP A 454 12.20 -25.82 -23.18
C ASP A 454 13.65 -26.25 -22.88
N PRO A 455 14.60 -25.33 -22.64
CA PRO A 455 16.01 -25.68 -22.48
C PRO A 455 16.31 -26.57 -21.28
N GLN A 456 15.44 -26.57 -20.27
CA GLN A 456 15.63 -27.35 -19.05
C GLN A 456 14.71 -28.57 -18.94
N GLY A 457 13.72 -28.71 -19.83
CA GLY A 457 12.73 -29.77 -19.74
C GLY A 457 11.76 -29.60 -18.58
N TRP A 458 11.44 -28.37 -18.18
CA TRP A 458 10.53 -28.09 -17.06
C TRP A 458 9.11 -28.60 -17.28
N GLY A 459 8.66 -28.66 -18.53
CA GLY A 459 7.37 -29.23 -18.89
C GLY A 459 7.32 -30.76 -18.90
N GLY A 460 8.46 -31.45 -18.76
CA GLY A 460 8.54 -32.92 -18.86
C GLY A 460 7.64 -33.65 -17.83
N GLY A 461 7.51 -33.13 -16.64
CA GLY A 461 6.60 -33.68 -15.64
C GLY A 461 5.12 -33.44 -15.96
N ASN A 462 4.80 -32.55 -16.87
CA ASN A 462 3.46 -32.23 -17.35
C ASN A 462 3.22 -32.73 -18.78
N ASP A 463 4.17 -33.47 -19.34
CA ASP A 463 4.12 -34.07 -20.65
C ASP A 463 3.95 -33.04 -21.81
N VAL A 464 4.52 -31.84 -21.65
CA VAL A 464 4.52 -30.78 -22.64
C VAL A 464 5.91 -30.19 -22.85
N VAL A 465 6.18 -29.63 -24.02
CA VAL A 465 7.38 -28.80 -24.27
C VAL A 465 7.04 -27.37 -23.80
N GLN A 466 7.49 -27.00 -22.61
CA GLN A 466 7.19 -25.70 -21.99
C GLN A 466 8.10 -24.61 -22.61
N ALA A 467 7.69 -24.02 -23.73
CA ALA A 467 8.37 -22.87 -24.32
C ALA A 467 7.91 -21.52 -23.73
N GLY A 468 7.14 -21.56 -22.68
CA GLY A 468 6.67 -20.38 -21.92
C GLY A 468 5.53 -20.71 -20.97
N PHE A 469 5.03 -19.65 -20.32
CA PHE A 469 3.93 -19.73 -19.35
C PHE A 469 3.11 -18.44 -19.36
N ILE A 470 1.82 -18.54 -19.14
CA ILE A 470 0.94 -17.38 -18.99
C ILE A 470 0.08 -17.50 -17.75
N ASN A 471 0.09 -16.44 -16.94
CA ASN A 471 -0.80 -16.23 -15.81
C ASN A 471 -1.70 -15.02 -16.09
N ALA A 472 -2.99 -15.18 -15.91
CA ALA A 472 -3.96 -14.10 -16.10
C ALA A 472 -4.92 -13.99 -14.89
N PRO A 473 -4.44 -13.46 -13.75
CA PRO A 473 -5.32 -13.23 -12.61
C PRO A 473 -6.28 -12.08 -12.84
N HIS A 474 -7.51 -12.26 -12.36
CA HIS A 474 -8.57 -11.26 -12.31
C HIS A 474 -9.05 -11.05 -10.88
N THR A 475 -9.09 -9.81 -10.42
CA THR A 475 -9.52 -9.43 -9.07
C THR A 475 -10.64 -8.41 -9.14
N VAL A 476 -11.69 -8.61 -8.36
CA VAL A 476 -12.74 -7.61 -8.14
C VAL A 476 -12.94 -7.44 -6.63
N ASP A 477 -12.94 -6.20 -6.16
CA ASP A 477 -13.23 -5.84 -4.78
C ASP A 477 -14.26 -4.72 -4.76
N TYR A 478 -15.32 -4.87 -4.00
CA TYR A 478 -16.25 -3.78 -3.74
C TYR A 478 -16.64 -3.70 -2.27
N LEU A 479 -16.89 -2.49 -1.83
CA LEU A 479 -17.25 -2.14 -0.46
C LEU A 479 -18.35 -1.09 -0.49
N ALA A 480 -19.45 -1.35 0.21
CA ALA A 480 -20.51 -0.38 0.46
C ALA A 480 -20.66 -0.15 1.96
N ASN A 481 -20.69 1.11 2.36
CA ASN A 481 -20.85 1.52 3.74
C ASN A 481 -22.02 2.50 3.87
N LEU A 482 -22.75 2.38 4.97
CA LEU A 482 -23.76 3.32 5.44
C LEU A 482 -23.42 3.67 6.89
N ARG A 483 -23.30 4.95 7.23
CA ARG A 483 -23.15 5.43 8.60
C ARG A 483 -24.26 6.43 8.91
N LEU A 484 -24.87 6.30 10.09
CA LEU A 484 -25.80 7.26 10.66
C LEU A 484 -25.34 7.57 12.08
N ALA A 485 -25.16 8.82 12.38
CA ALA A 485 -24.73 9.28 13.70
C ALA A 485 -25.53 10.51 14.14
N ALA A 486 -25.70 10.65 15.44
CA ALA A 486 -26.25 11.84 16.06
C ALA A 486 -25.31 12.33 17.16
N GLN A 487 -25.13 13.63 17.23
CA GLN A 487 -24.35 14.27 18.27
C GLN A 487 -25.19 15.23 19.06
N ARG A 488 -25.00 15.22 20.39
CA ARG A 488 -25.55 16.21 21.32
C ARG A 488 -24.43 16.95 21.99
N SER A 489 -24.41 18.26 21.85
CA SER A 489 -23.51 19.17 22.53
C SER A 489 -24.11 19.66 23.86
N PHE A 490 -23.24 19.91 24.85
CA PHE A 490 -23.63 20.40 26.18
C PHE A 490 -22.99 21.76 26.41
N ALA A 491 -23.76 22.71 26.94
CA ALA A 491 -23.30 24.07 27.21
C ALA A 491 -22.42 24.16 28.46
N SER A 492 -22.42 23.17 29.34
CA SER A 492 -21.69 23.15 30.60
C SER A 492 -21.36 21.75 31.07
N GLY A 493 -20.35 21.62 31.94
CA GLY A 493 -19.86 20.38 32.49
C GLY A 493 -18.60 19.90 31.76
N PRO A 494 -17.97 18.79 32.21
CA PRO A 494 -16.72 18.27 31.64
C PRO A 494 -16.90 17.56 30.31
N ILE A 495 -18.12 17.15 30.00
CA ILE A 495 -18.46 16.52 28.73
C ILE A 495 -18.99 17.59 27.78
N ALA A 496 -18.23 17.89 26.74
CA ALA A 496 -18.60 18.87 25.72
C ALA A 496 -19.70 18.33 24.79
N SER A 497 -19.62 17.04 24.42
CA SER A 497 -20.63 16.40 23.59
C SER A 497 -20.65 14.87 23.74
N VAL A 498 -21.74 14.26 23.32
CA VAL A 498 -21.86 12.83 23.11
C VAL A 498 -22.27 12.58 21.65
N GLU A 499 -21.51 11.69 20.96
CA GLU A 499 -21.83 11.21 19.63
C GLU A 499 -22.16 9.72 19.71
N PHE A 500 -23.25 9.30 19.08
CA PHE A 500 -23.62 7.89 18.99
C PHE A 500 -24.20 7.59 17.62
N GLY A 501 -23.99 6.36 17.16
CA GLY A 501 -24.44 6.02 15.84
C GLY A 501 -24.25 4.54 15.51
N VAL A 502 -24.56 4.22 14.27
CA VAL A 502 -24.43 2.88 13.70
C VAL A 502 -23.77 2.96 12.32
N ALA A 503 -22.94 1.98 12.02
CA ALA A 503 -22.42 1.80 10.69
C ALA A 503 -22.67 0.37 10.20
N HIS A 504 -23.02 0.23 8.93
CA HIS A 504 -23.16 -1.06 8.26
C HIS A 504 -22.27 -1.09 7.02
N SER A 505 -21.49 -2.15 6.87
CA SER A 505 -20.67 -2.35 5.68
C SER A 505 -20.86 -3.74 5.08
N THR A 506 -20.79 -3.81 3.76
CA THR A 506 -20.73 -5.06 2.99
C THR A 506 -19.54 -4.98 2.06
N ARG A 507 -18.62 -5.94 2.17
CA ARG A 507 -17.48 -6.11 1.27
C ARG A 507 -17.55 -7.46 0.60
N ASN A 508 -17.23 -7.50 -0.70
CA ASN A 508 -17.05 -8.73 -1.44
C ASN A 508 -15.80 -8.63 -2.31
N LYS A 509 -14.94 -9.62 -2.22
CA LYS A 509 -13.74 -9.73 -3.04
C LYS A 509 -13.68 -11.09 -3.70
N THR A 510 -13.43 -11.07 -5.02
CA THR A 510 -13.24 -12.27 -5.84
C THR A 510 -11.85 -12.27 -6.44
N TYR A 511 -11.27 -13.43 -6.53
CA TYR A 511 -10.02 -13.70 -7.21
C TYR A 511 -10.18 -14.92 -8.09
N HIS A 512 -9.84 -14.78 -9.36
CA HIS A 512 -9.83 -15.84 -10.36
C HIS A 512 -8.52 -15.79 -11.13
N ILE A 513 -7.96 -16.92 -11.51
CA ILE A 513 -6.72 -16.98 -12.27
C ILE A 513 -6.81 -18.04 -13.36
N ASP A 514 -6.51 -17.63 -14.58
CA ASP A 514 -6.27 -18.53 -15.71
C ASP A 514 -4.77 -18.74 -15.88
N GLN A 515 -4.36 -20.02 -15.97
CA GLN A 515 -2.97 -20.41 -16.11
C GLN A 515 -2.80 -21.39 -17.26
N SER A 516 -1.78 -21.17 -18.10
CA SER A 516 -1.50 -22.04 -19.22
C SER A 516 0.00 -22.18 -19.47
N PHE A 517 0.44 -23.37 -19.86
CA PHE A 517 1.71 -23.54 -20.53
C PHE A 517 1.64 -22.96 -21.93
N LEU A 518 2.72 -22.37 -22.41
CA LEU A 518 2.92 -22.03 -23.81
C LEU A 518 3.80 -23.11 -24.42
N THR A 519 3.24 -23.85 -25.41
CA THR A 519 3.91 -24.97 -26.04
C THR A 519 4.15 -24.67 -27.52
N LEU A 520 5.05 -25.43 -28.12
CA LEU A 520 5.24 -25.47 -29.56
C LEU A 520 4.22 -26.42 -30.20
N GLY A 521 3.81 -26.17 -31.43
CA GLY A 521 2.77 -26.94 -32.09
C GLY A 521 3.03 -28.45 -32.10
N GLY A 522 1.97 -29.27 -31.96
CA GLY A 522 2.04 -30.72 -32.09
C GLY A 522 1.78 -31.53 -30.83
N GLY A 523 1.37 -30.89 -29.68
CA GLY A 523 0.83 -31.63 -28.54
C GLY A 523 1.85 -32.10 -27.51
N THR A 524 1.56 -33.20 -26.84
CA THR A 524 2.31 -33.74 -25.70
C THR A 524 3.51 -34.57 -26.08
N ILE A 525 4.53 -34.62 -25.23
CA ILE A 525 5.78 -35.41 -25.45
C ILE A 525 5.47 -36.92 -25.55
N SER A 526 4.51 -37.43 -24.78
CA SER A 526 4.14 -38.84 -24.74
C SER A 526 3.52 -39.36 -26.05
N GLY A 527 3.01 -38.49 -26.91
CA GLY A 527 2.46 -38.82 -28.21
C GLY A 527 3.53 -39.09 -29.29
N GLY A 528 4.81 -38.90 -29.01
CA GLY A 528 5.93 -39.12 -29.94
C GLY A 528 6.05 -38.18 -31.12
N THR A 529 5.19 -37.12 -31.17
CA THR A 529 5.12 -36.16 -32.28
C THR A 529 5.35 -34.72 -31.85
N ALA A 530 5.82 -34.52 -30.62
CA ALA A 530 6.02 -33.16 -30.07
C ALA A 530 7.11 -32.40 -30.83
N VAL A 531 6.83 -31.21 -31.27
CA VAL A 531 7.83 -30.25 -31.77
C VAL A 531 8.60 -29.72 -30.56
N THR A 532 9.91 -30.06 -30.48
CA THR A 532 10.74 -29.67 -29.32
C THR A 532 11.46 -28.35 -29.55
N THR A 533 11.55 -27.87 -30.77
CA THR A 533 12.17 -26.59 -31.13
C THR A 533 11.41 -25.91 -32.25
N ALA A 534 11.37 -24.59 -32.25
CA ALA A 534 10.85 -23.81 -33.37
C ALA A 534 11.74 -22.59 -33.65
N PRO A 535 12.00 -22.26 -34.94
CA PRO A 535 12.72 -21.04 -35.27
C PRO A 535 11.86 -19.83 -34.98
N PHE A 536 12.50 -18.68 -34.67
CA PHE A 536 11.84 -17.39 -34.52
C PHE A 536 12.73 -16.26 -35.05
N SER A 537 12.13 -15.09 -35.29
CA SER A 537 12.85 -13.86 -35.63
C SER A 537 13.03 -13.01 -34.41
N GLY A 538 14.26 -12.61 -34.13
CA GLY A 538 14.61 -11.70 -33.03
C GLY A 538 15.66 -10.67 -33.45
N THR A 539 15.87 -9.64 -32.67
CA THR A 539 16.92 -8.63 -32.83
C THR A 539 17.91 -8.73 -31.69
N PRO A 540 19.23 -8.59 -31.94
CA PRO A 540 20.21 -8.51 -30.86
C PRO A 540 19.93 -7.36 -29.93
N CYS A 541 20.01 -7.61 -28.62
CA CYS A 541 19.86 -6.61 -27.55
C CYS A 541 20.76 -6.97 -26.37
N SER A 542 21.04 -6.02 -25.48
CA SER A 542 21.99 -6.19 -24.38
C SER A 542 21.37 -5.81 -23.03
N PRO A 543 20.26 -6.45 -22.60
CA PRO A 543 19.56 -6.09 -21.38
C PRO A 543 20.38 -6.38 -20.10
N LEU A 544 21.38 -7.23 -20.18
CA LEU A 544 22.22 -7.70 -19.08
C LEU A 544 23.66 -7.18 -19.14
N ALA A 545 23.94 -6.16 -19.96
CA ALA A 545 25.29 -5.57 -20.09
C ALA A 545 25.83 -5.06 -18.74
N TRP A 546 24.94 -4.62 -17.84
CA TRP A 546 25.25 -4.13 -16.50
C TRP A 546 25.85 -5.20 -15.57
N MET A 547 25.73 -6.48 -15.90
CA MET A 547 26.28 -7.60 -15.12
C MET A 547 27.27 -8.48 -15.92
N GLY A 548 27.80 -7.98 -17.06
CA GLY A 548 28.85 -8.65 -17.83
C GLY A 548 28.39 -9.57 -18.96
N VAL A 549 27.08 -9.71 -19.18
CA VAL A 549 26.52 -10.51 -20.28
C VAL A 549 26.37 -9.64 -21.52
N ALA A 550 26.96 -10.05 -22.66
CA ALA A 550 27.08 -9.20 -23.85
C ALA A 550 25.72 -8.96 -24.54
N SER A 551 25.22 -9.92 -25.29
CA SER A 551 24.00 -9.76 -26.08
C SER A 551 23.21 -11.07 -26.14
N GLN A 552 21.91 -10.95 -26.38
CA GLN A 552 20.95 -12.03 -26.59
C GLN A 552 20.00 -11.70 -27.73
N LEU A 553 19.21 -12.65 -28.20
CA LEU A 553 18.08 -12.37 -29.07
C LEU A 553 16.87 -11.89 -28.29
N CYS A 554 16.33 -10.75 -28.70
CA CYS A 554 15.13 -10.14 -28.14
C CYS A 554 13.98 -10.20 -29.14
N TYR A 555 12.78 -10.53 -28.65
CA TYR A 555 11.56 -10.61 -29.45
C TYR A 555 10.33 -10.23 -28.61
N ASN A 556 9.21 -10.02 -29.30
CA ASN A 556 7.91 -9.82 -28.66
C ASN A 556 7.15 -11.16 -28.62
N PRO A 557 6.88 -11.73 -27.43
CA PRO A 557 6.22 -13.03 -27.29
C PRO A 557 4.79 -13.04 -27.80
N PHE A 558 4.09 -11.91 -27.88
CA PHE A 558 2.75 -11.84 -28.48
C PHE A 558 2.76 -12.14 -29.96
N ASN A 559 3.81 -11.74 -30.70
CA ASN A 559 3.89 -12.06 -32.12
C ASN A 559 3.94 -13.58 -32.35
N LEU A 560 4.50 -14.32 -31.40
CA LEU A 560 4.60 -15.80 -31.46
C LEU A 560 3.27 -16.47 -31.11
N LEU A 561 2.48 -15.88 -30.21
CA LEU A 561 1.12 -16.32 -29.92
C LEU A 561 0.19 -16.01 -31.11
N ASP A 562 0.25 -14.81 -31.66
CA ASP A 562 -0.60 -14.36 -32.75
C ASP A 562 -0.33 -15.16 -34.04
N SER A 563 0.92 -15.59 -34.26
CA SER A 563 1.29 -16.45 -35.40
C SER A 563 0.96 -17.94 -35.18
N GLY A 564 0.54 -18.33 -33.95
CA GLY A 564 0.31 -19.72 -33.60
C GLY A 564 1.58 -20.55 -33.39
N THR A 565 2.77 -19.94 -33.41
CA THR A 565 4.04 -20.60 -33.10
C THR A 565 4.07 -21.07 -31.64
N LEU A 566 3.59 -20.24 -30.72
CA LEU A 566 3.26 -20.60 -29.34
C LEU A 566 1.76 -20.89 -29.22
N GLN A 567 1.42 -21.98 -28.58
CA GLN A 567 0.04 -22.39 -28.32
C GLN A 567 -0.21 -22.51 -26.81
N SER A 568 -1.36 -22.01 -26.36
CA SER A 568 -1.76 -22.08 -24.96
C SER A 568 -2.39 -23.45 -24.65
N VAL A 569 -1.86 -24.13 -23.63
CA VAL A 569 -2.42 -25.36 -23.06
C VAL A 569 -2.69 -25.12 -21.59
N PRO A 570 -3.96 -25.21 -21.14
CA PRO A 570 -4.31 -24.99 -19.74
C PRO A 570 -3.49 -25.90 -18.83
N THR A 571 -3.02 -25.36 -17.71
CA THR A 571 -2.29 -26.16 -16.68
C THR A 571 -3.23 -27.05 -15.89
N PHE A 572 -4.52 -26.78 -15.97
CA PHE A 572 -5.55 -27.54 -15.29
C PHE A 572 -5.58 -29.00 -15.77
N GLY A 573 -5.44 -29.93 -14.85
CA GLY A 573 -5.39 -31.37 -15.15
C GLY A 573 -3.98 -31.96 -15.21
N SER A 574 -2.91 -31.14 -15.36
CA SER A 574 -1.56 -31.59 -15.11
C SER A 574 -1.28 -31.48 -13.61
N SER A 575 -1.20 -32.60 -12.94
CA SER A 575 -0.74 -32.79 -11.57
C SER A 575 -0.41 -31.48 -10.80
N LEU A 576 -1.25 -31.01 -9.88
CA LEU A 576 -0.86 -30.18 -8.75
C LEU A 576 -1.04 -28.65 -8.78
N ASN A 577 -1.29 -28.01 -9.90
CA ASN A 577 -1.60 -26.57 -9.91
C ASN A 577 -3.10 -26.33 -9.96
N LEU A 578 -3.76 -26.49 -8.82
CA LEU A 578 -5.15 -26.06 -8.66
C LEU A 578 -5.16 -24.54 -8.62
N PRO A 579 -5.90 -23.84 -9.53
CA PRO A 579 -6.01 -22.40 -9.48
C PRO A 579 -6.62 -21.99 -8.15
N PRO A 580 -6.02 -21.05 -7.41
CA PRO A 580 -6.54 -20.60 -6.12
C PRO A 580 -7.72 -19.62 -6.30
N ASN A 581 -8.77 -20.06 -6.99
CA ASN A 581 -9.99 -19.27 -7.18
C ASN A 581 -10.76 -19.17 -5.86
N TRP A 582 -11.20 -17.96 -5.50
CA TRP A 582 -11.95 -17.76 -4.28
C TRP A 582 -12.81 -16.50 -4.31
N GLU A 583 -13.84 -16.49 -3.45
CA GLU A 583 -14.64 -15.32 -3.11
C GLU A 583 -14.71 -15.21 -1.58
N VAL A 584 -14.53 -13.98 -1.07
CA VAL A 584 -14.72 -13.67 0.36
C VAL A 584 -15.74 -12.55 0.48
N ARG A 585 -16.82 -12.80 1.24
CA ARG A 585 -17.87 -11.84 1.55
C ARG A 585 -17.92 -11.57 3.03
N GLU A 586 -17.93 -10.29 3.41
CA GLU A 586 -18.08 -9.83 4.79
C GLU A 586 -19.24 -8.85 4.91
N LYS A 587 -20.00 -8.99 6.00
CA LYS A 587 -20.99 -8.02 6.45
C LYS A 587 -20.66 -7.61 7.86
N THR A 588 -20.61 -6.31 8.11
CA THR A 588 -20.29 -5.78 9.44
C THR A 588 -21.36 -4.79 9.87
N PHE A 589 -21.76 -4.90 11.14
CA PHE A 589 -22.63 -3.93 11.81
C PHE A 589 -21.91 -3.42 13.04
N THR A 590 -21.77 -2.07 13.15
CA THR A 590 -20.96 -1.43 14.19
C THR A 590 -21.72 -0.27 14.83
N PRO A 591 -22.48 -0.48 15.92
CA PRO A 591 -22.91 0.60 16.79
C PRO A 591 -21.72 1.15 17.56
N PHE A 592 -21.78 2.46 17.86
CA PHE A 592 -20.76 3.16 18.64
C PHE A 592 -21.35 4.25 19.50
N VAL A 593 -20.62 4.60 20.56
CA VAL A 593 -20.85 5.79 21.37
C VAL A 593 -19.51 6.39 21.76
N GLN A 594 -19.43 7.73 21.67
CA GLN A 594 -18.26 8.52 22.04
C GLN A 594 -18.67 9.71 22.88
N PHE A 595 -17.91 9.96 23.93
CA PHE A 595 -18.00 11.17 24.77
C PHE A 595 -16.78 12.03 24.49
N ASN A 596 -17.01 13.30 24.20
CA ASN A 596 -15.96 14.30 24.00
C ASN A 596 -15.82 15.13 25.26
N LEU A 597 -14.58 15.31 25.71
CA LEU A 597 -14.22 16.06 26.91
C LEU A 597 -13.66 17.44 26.53
N ASP A 598 -14.06 18.47 27.24
CA ASP A 598 -13.47 19.81 27.21
C ASP A 598 -13.70 20.48 28.58
N THR A 599 -12.65 20.52 29.40
CA THR A 599 -12.73 20.95 30.80
C THR A 599 -11.36 21.34 31.34
N TYR A 600 -11.28 21.68 32.61
CA TYR A 600 -10.06 21.94 33.35
C TYR A 600 -9.91 20.99 34.54
N LEU A 601 -8.67 20.57 34.80
CA LEU A 601 -8.25 19.92 36.04
C LEU A 601 -7.32 20.90 36.82
N GLY A 602 -7.91 21.70 37.68
CA GLY A 602 -7.20 22.86 38.23
C GLY A 602 -6.86 23.86 37.12
N ASP A 603 -5.59 24.20 36.94
CA ASP A 603 -5.12 25.12 35.90
C ASP A 603 -4.77 24.42 34.58
N VAL A 604 -4.85 23.07 34.52
CA VAL A 604 -4.52 22.28 33.34
C VAL A 604 -5.75 22.08 32.47
N GLY A 605 -5.70 22.52 31.24
CA GLY A 605 -6.76 22.27 30.27
C GLY A 605 -6.78 20.78 29.90
N LEU A 606 -7.97 20.17 29.96
CA LEU A 606 -8.19 18.78 29.59
C LEU A 606 -9.22 18.69 28.47
N ARG A 607 -8.81 18.14 27.33
CA ARG A 607 -9.69 17.75 26.24
C ARG A 607 -9.44 16.34 25.78
N GLY A 608 -10.32 15.77 24.97
CA GLY A 608 -10.14 14.45 24.44
C GLY A 608 -11.46 13.73 24.21
N ASN A 609 -11.39 12.40 24.11
CA ASN A 609 -12.57 11.57 23.92
C ASN A 609 -12.40 10.20 24.56
N PHE A 610 -13.51 9.55 24.86
CA PHE A 610 -13.56 8.13 25.20
C PHE A 610 -14.85 7.52 24.70
N GLY A 611 -14.81 6.24 24.33
CA GLY A 611 -15.98 5.58 23.79
C GLY A 611 -15.75 4.11 23.48
N VAL A 612 -16.73 3.52 22.82
CA VAL A 612 -16.67 2.10 22.43
C VAL A 612 -17.39 1.85 21.11
N GLN A 613 -16.80 0.96 20.30
CA GLN A 613 -17.47 0.33 19.16
C GLN A 613 -17.77 -1.12 19.50
N ALA A 614 -18.93 -1.61 19.09
CA ALA A 614 -19.30 -3.03 19.15
C ALA A 614 -19.46 -3.54 17.71
N SER A 615 -18.46 -4.24 17.20
CA SER A 615 -18.46 -4.72 15.81
C SER A 615 -18.93 -6.17 15.73
N HIS A 616 -20.08 -6.41 15.10
CA HIS A 616 -20.55 -7.72 14.68
C HIS A 616 -20.15 -7.97 13.23
N THR A 617 -19.42 -9.05 12.95
CA THR A 617 -19.02 -9.42 11.59
C THR A 617 -19.51 -10.83 11.28
N SER A 618 -20.15 -10.99 10.12
CA SER A 618 -20.43 -12.27 9.46
C SER A 618 -19.59 -12.38 8.20
N GLN A 619 -18.83 -13.46 8.09
CA GLN A 619 -17.94 -13.69 6.95
C GLN A 619 -18.22 -15.05 6.33
N ARG A 620 -18.16 -15.11 4.99
CA ARG A 620 -18.29 -16.32 4.18
C ARG A 620 -17.19 -16.31 3.13
N ALA A 621 -16.50 -17.43 2.99
CA ALA A 621 -15.51 -17.64 1.95
C ALA A 621 -15.87 -18.87 1.13
N THR A 622 -15.60 -18.79 -0.18
CA THR A 622 -15.68 -19.94 -1.09
C THR A 622 -14.27 -20.23 -1.64
N GLY A 623 -14.11 -21.42 -2.14
CA GLY A 623 -12.90 -21.89 -2.82
C GLY A 623 -13.18 -23.21 -3.51
N GLU A 624 -12.14 -23.86 -3.98
CA GLU A 624 -12.22 -25.11 -4.71
C GLU A 624 -11.28 -26.15 -4.08
N ARG A 625 -11.67 -27.41 -4.14
CA ARG A 625 -10.82 -28.56 -3.80
C ARG A 625 -11.03 -29.71 -4.76
N VAL A 626 -10.09 -30.62 -4.81
CA VAL A 626 -10.26 -31.89 -5.54
C VAL A 626 -11.43 -32.67 -4.96
N ALA A 627 -12.32 -33.19 -5.82
CA ALA A 627 -13.42 -34.04 -5.38
C ALA A 627 -12.88 -35.35 -4.79
N PRO A 628 -13.49 -35.87 -3.68
CA PRO A 628 -13.16 -37.18 -3.16
C PRO A 628 -13.27 -38.25 -4.26
N GLY A 629 -12.29 -39.16 -4.32
CA GLY A 629 -12.27 -40.24 -5.31
C GLY A 629 -11.83 -39.83 -6.73
N SER A 630 -11.49 -38.58 -6.97
CA SER A 630 -10.93 -38.13 -8.27
C SER A 630 -9.57 -38.78 -8.52
N ALA A 631 -9.35 -39.25 -9.77
CA ALA A 631 -8.03 -39.67 -10.19
C ALA A 631 -7.11 -38.44 -10.32
N VAL A 632 -5.88 -38.52 -9.81
CA VAL A 632 -4.88 -37.44 -9.88
C VAL A 632 -3.96 -37.60 -11.10
N THR A 633 -4.13 -38.65 -11.88
CA THR A 633 -3.35 -38.95 -13.08
C THR A 633 -4.14 -38.60 -14.35
N GLY A 634 -3.59 -37.73 -15.17
CA GLY A 634 -4.21 -37.26 -16.41
C GLY A 634 -5.27 -36.18 -16.21
N ASN A 635 -5.99 -35.82 -17.26
CA ASN A 635 -7.00 -34.73 -17.31
C ASN A 635 -8.32 -35.05 -16.56
N ALA A 636 -8.30 -35.90 -15.53
CA ALA A 636 -9.49 -36.43 -14.86
C ALA A 636 -9.74 -35.82 -13.46
N ILE A 637 -9.06 -34.72 -13.09
CA ILE A 637 -9.29 -34.06 -11.81
C ILE A 637 -10.63 -33.30 -11.86
N THR A 638 -11.54 -33.67 -10.95
CA THR A 638 -12.80 -32.94 -10.74
C THR A 638 -12.65 -32.01 -9.57
N LEU A 639 -12.94 -30.73 -9.75
CA LEU A 639 -13.02 -29.75 -8.66
C LEU A 639 -14.46 -29.64 -8.15
N ILE A 640 -14.58 -29.48 -6.85
CA ILE A 640 -15.85 -29.15 -6.20
C ILE A 640 -15.72 -27.87 -5.38
N PRO A 641 -16.76 -27.02 -5.38
CA PRO A 641 -16.77 -25.82 -4.57
C PRO A 641 -16.80 -26.16 -3.08
N VAL A 642 -16.06 -25.41 -2.30
CA VAL A 642 -16.04 -25.47 -0.83
C VAL A 642 -16.47 -24.13 -0.27
N VAL A 643 -17.29 -24.17 0.77
CA VAL A 643 -17.78 -22.99 1.46
C VAL A 643 -17.44 -23.07 2.93
N GLY A 644 -16.86 -22.01 3.48
CA GLY A 644 -16.68 -21.84 4.91
C GLY A 644 -17.30 -20.54 5.39
N SER A 645 -17.78 -20.52 6.62
CA SER A 645 -18.31 -19.28 7.22
C SER A 645 -17.99 -19.20 8.70
N THR A 646 -17.93 -17.98 9.20
CA THR A 646 -17.79 -17.71 10.65
C THR A 646 -18.44 -16.36 10.97
N SER A 647 -18.79 -16.15 12.22
CA SER A 647 -19.24 -14.87 12.75
C SER A 647 -18.58 -14.60 14.10
N PHE A 648 -18.40 -13.33 14.42
CA PHE A 648 -17.80 -12.92 15.69
C PHE A 648 -18.25 -11.52 16.10
N ASN A 649 -18.20 -11.27 17.42
CA ASN A 649 -18.41 -9.96 18.02
C ASN A 649 -17.09 -9.48 18.62
N LYS A 650 -16.75 -8.21 18.43
CA LYS A 650 -15.58 -7.56 19.03
C LYS A 650 -15.97 -6.22 19.65
N PHE A 651 -15.52 -5.98 20.89
CA PHE A 651 -15.66 -4.71 21.58
C PHE A 651 -14.34 -3.95 21.54
N LEU A 652 -14.39 -2.72 21.04
CA LEU A 652 -13.24 -1.86 20.77
C LEU A 652 -13.36 -0.55 21.57
N PRO A 653 -13.06 -0.57 22.88
CA PRO A 653 -12.98 0.64 23.67
C PRO A 653 -11.79 1.49 23.25
N SER A 654 -11.93 2.82 23.33
CA SER A 654 -10.86 3.79 23.09
C SER A 654 -10.99 4.98 24.05
N ALA A 655 -9.86 5.53 24.44
CA ALA A 655 -9.76 6.75 25.21
C ALA A 655 -8.52 7.54 24.76
N ASN A 656 -8.70 8.83 24.53
CA ASN A 656 -7.67 9.80 24.21
C ASN A 656 -7.82 10.98 25.15
N LEU A 657 -6.78 11.34 25.89
CA LEU A 657 -6.74 12.46 26.80
C LEU A 657 -5.58 13.38 26.43
N ILE A 658 -5.82 14.67 26.38
CA ILE A 658 -4.86 15.70 26.03
C ILE A 658 -4.85 16.73 27.13
N PHE A 659 -3.71 16.86 27.79
CA PHE A 659 -3.48 17.80 28.88
C PHE A 659 -2.66 18.97 28.36
N GLY A 660 -3.23 20.17 28.31
CA GLY A 660 -2.52 21.43 28.09
C GLY A 660 -1.79 21.84 29.36
N LEU A 661 -0.53 21.44 29.51
CA LEU A 661 0.25 21.60 30.73
C LEU A 661 0.69 23.05 30.95
N THR A 662 1.09 23.71 29.88
CA THR A 662 1.46 25.15 29.82
C THR A 662 0.89 25.77 28.56
N ALA A 663 1.16 27.04 28.32
CA ALA A 663 0.77 27.73 27.09
C ALA A 663 1.42 27.15 25.82
N SER A 664 2.42 26.27 25.92
CA SER A 664 3.16 25.69 24.78
C SER A 664 3.28 24.18 24.83
N ASP A 665 2.82 23.54 25.93
CA ASP A 665 3.11 22.15 26.20
C ASP A 665 1.85 21.31 26.31
N ASP A 666 1.81 20.22 25.53
CA ASP A 666 0.76 19.20 25.57
C ASP A 666 1.32 17.86 26.00
N LEU A 667 0.57 17.14 26.82
CA LEU A 667 0.74 15.72 27.09
C LEU A 667 -0.49 14.97 26.56
N ARG A 668 -0.28 14.09 25.59
CA ARG A 668 -1.32 13.24 25.02
C ARG A 668 -1.14 11.80 25.51
N VAL A 669 -2.22 11.20 25.97
CA VAL A 669 -2.26 9.80 26.42
C VAL A 669 -3.41 9.09 25.75
N SER A 670 -3.16 7.89 25.21
CA SER A 670 -4.19 7.10 24.53
C SER A 670 -4.12 5.65 24.97
N ALA A 671 -5.27 5.04 25.16
CA ALA A 671 -5.43 3.61 25.41
C ALA A 671 -6.62 3.08 24.58
N ALA A 672 -6.40 2.02 23.80
CA ALA A 672 -7.46 1.50 22.95
C ALA A 672 -7.28 0.02 22.65
N ARG A 673 -8.40 -0.65 22.38
CA ARG A 673 -8.40 -1.97 21.74
C ARG A 673 -8.75 -1.80 20.27
N THR A 674 -7.91 -2.38 19.40
CA THR A 674 -8.05 -2.34 17.94
C THR A 674 -8.04 -3.74 17.35
N MET A 675 -8.41 -3.84 16.08
CA MET A 675 -8.36 -5.10 15.34
C MET A 675 -7.86 -4.89 13.91
N ALA A 676 -7.16 -5.90 13.38
CA ALA A 676 -6.94 -6.04 11.94
C ALA A 676 -7.66 -7.29 11.44
N ARG A 677 -8.47 -7.14 10.41
CA ARG A 677 -9.18 -8.27 9.79
C ARG A 677 -8.19 -9.15 9.04
N PRO A 678 -8.45 -10.48 8.93
CA PRO A 678 -7.59 -11.38 8.18
C PRO A 678 -7.44 -10.92 6.73
N ARG A 679 -6.33 -11.27 6.12
CA ARG A 679 -6.10 -11.11 4.69
C ARG A 679 -7.16 -11.90 3.91
N MET A 680 -7.64 -11.35 2.78
CA MET A 680 -8.68 -12.00 1.97
C MET A 680 -8.20 -13.32 1.37
N ASP A 681 -6.96 -13.33 0.85
CA ASP A 681 -6.31 -14.52 0.29
C ASP A 681 -6.12 -15.64 1.34
N GLN A 682 -5.89 -15.30 2.61
CA GLN A 682 -5.79 -16.29 3.70
C GLN A 682 -7.14 -16.87 4.14
N MET A 683 -8.23 -16.14 3.88
CA MET A 683 -9.57 -16.59 4.23
C MET A 683 -10.21 -17.50 3.18
N ASN A 684 -9.59 -17.70 2.00
CA ASN A 684 -10.13 -18.59 0.98
C ASN A 684 -10.43 -19.98 1.59
N ALA A 685 -11.40 -20.70 1.03
CA ALA A 685 -11.77 -22.04 1.48
C ALA A 685 -11.12 -23.15 0.65
N SER A 686 -10.22 -22.82 -0.27
CA SER A 686 -9.57 -23.80 -1.15
C SER A 686 -8.60 -24.70 -0.39
N MET A 687 -8.47 -25.94 -0.85
CA MET A 687 -7.56 -26.94 -0.30
C MET A 687 -6.83 -27.65 -1.47
N ALA A 688 -5.51 -27.47 -1.55
CA ALA A 688 -4.65 -28.17 -2.49
C ALA A 688 -4.07 -29.43 -1.81
N VAL A 689 -4.56 -30.61 -2.20
CA VAL A 689 -4.09 -31.90 -1.67
C VAL A 689 -2.96 -32.42 -2.53
N SER A 690 -1.90 -32.95 -1.91
CA SER A 690 -0.72 -33.53 -2.55
C SER A 690 -0.45 -34.92 -2.01
N GLY A 691 0.09 -35.80 -2.85
CA GLY A 691 0.57 -37.13 -2.49
C GLY A 691 2.08 -37.27 -2.72
N ASN A 692 2.82 -37.76 -1.75
CA ASN A 692 4.24 -38.06 -1.86
C ASN A 692 4.48 -39.57 -1.80
N ILE A 693 4.76 -40.19 -2.95
CA ILE A 693 4.95 -41.64 -3.07
C ILE A 693 6.14 -42.17 -2.26
N THR A 694 7.15 -41.34 -2.00
CA THR A 694 8.30 -41.73 -1.16
C THR A 694 7.91 -41.92 0.31
N HIS A 695 6.76 -41.39 0.73
CA HIS A 695 6.23 -41.51 2.08
C HIS A 695 5.04 -42.47 2.19
N LEU A 696 4.77 -43.31 1.17
CA LEU A 696 3.58 -44.15 1.07
C LEU A 696 3.37 -45.06 2.29
N THR A 697 4.45 -45.71 2.76
CA THR A 697 4.42 -46.66 3.87
C THR A 697 4.59 -46.02 5.25
N SER A 698 4.79 -44.70 5.31
CA SER A 698 4.98 -43.99 6.56
C SER A 698 3.70 -43.97 7.38
N THR A 699 3.80 -44.24 8.69
CA THR A 699 2.73 -44.10 9.68
C THR A 699 2.77 -42.80 10.46
N ASP A 700 3.82 -41.96 10.25
CA ASP A 700 3.94 -40.64 10.83
C ASP A 700 3.14 -39.62 10.00
N PRO A 701 2.09 -38.99 10.53
CA PRO A 701 1.29 -38.00 9.80
C PRO A 701 2.10 -36.79 9.29
N ASN A 702 3.25 -36.46 9.89
CA ASN A 702 4.10 -35.36 9.45
C ASN A 702 4.96 -35.74 8.25
N GLN A 703 5.10 -37.03 7.98
CA GLN A 703 5.81 -37.60 6.84
C GLN A 703 4.93 -38.60 6.09
N ALA A 704 3.64 -38.38 6.03
CA ALA A 704 2.66 -39.22 5.38
C ALA A 704 2.63 -39.03 3.86
N TYR A 705 1.99 -40.00 3.17
CA TYR A 705 1.69 -39.83 1.74
C TYR A 705 0.91 -38.54 1.47
N PHE A 706 -0.11 -38.24 2.30
CA PHE A 706 -0.95 -37.07 2.14
C PHE A 706 -0.39 -35.84 2.84
N SER A 707 -0.40 -34.73 2.11
CA SER A 707 -0.25 -33.40 2.65
C SER A 707 -1.19 -32.44 1.93
N SER A 708 -1.44 -31.26 2.50
CA SER A 708 -2.24 -30.24 1.86
C SER A 708 -1.80 -28.84 2.27
N SER A 709 -2.13 -27.87 1.43
CA SER A 709 -2.07 -26.46 1.76
C SER A 709 -3.38 -25.77 1.41
N GLY A 710 -3.73 -24.69 2.13
CA GLY A 710 -4.95 -23.95 1.84
C GLY A 710 -5.18 -22.74 2.71
N GLY A 711 -6.29 -22.05 2.48
CA GLY A 711 -6.75 -20.96 3.32
C GLY A 711 -7.58 -21.45 4.50
N ASN A 712 -8.09 -20.50 5.29
CA ASN A 712 -8.93 -20.78 6.45
C ASN A 712 -10.10 -19.79 6.56
N ALA A 713 -11.28 -20.20 6.10
CA ALA A 713 -12.50 -19.40 6.15
C ALA A 713 -12.98 -19.05 7.57
N LYS A 714 -12.41 -19.67 8.61
CA LYS A 714 -12.77 -19.46 10.02
C LYS A 714 -11.84 -18.49 10.74
N LEU A 715 -10.90 -17.86 10.05
CA LEU A 715 -10.01 -16.85 10.63
C LEU A 715 -10.80 -15.72 11.27
N LYS A 716 -10.31 -15.27 12.41
CA LYS A 716 -10.82 -14.11 13.17
C LYS A 716 -9.81 -12.97 13.10
N PRO A 717 -10.21 -11.72 13.41
CA PRO A 717 -9.28 -10.60 13.44
C PRO A 717 -8.14 -10.81 14.45
N THR A 718 -6.93 -10.40 14.04
CA THR A 718 -5.85 -10.10 14.98
C THR A 718 -6.27 -8.94 15.87
N MET A 719 -6.10 -9.05 17.17
CA MET A 719 -6.47 -8.05 18.17
C MET A 719 -5.21 -7.38 18.73
N ALA A 720 -5.33 -6.09 19.07
CA ALA A 720 -4.28 -5.41 19.82
C ALA A 720 -4.86 -4.56 20.95
N ASP A 721 -4.14 -4.51 22.09
CA ASP A 721 -4.31 -3.46 23.09
C ASP A 721 -3.16 -2.45 22.88
N ASN A 722 -3.53 -1.21 22.50
CA ASN A 722 -2.62 -0.13 22.14
C ASN A 722 -2.55 0.90 23.26
N TYR A 723 -1.35 1.33 23.60
CA TYR A 723 -1.08 2.39 24.58
C TYR A 723 -0.07 3.36 23.97
N ASN A 724 -0.41 4.65 23.93
CA ASN A 724 0.44 5.68 23.37
C ASN A 724 0.54 6.85 24.36
N VAL A 725 1.72 7.47 24.39
CA VAL A 725 1.98 8.71 25.12
C VAL A 725 2.82 9.62 24.22
N SER A 726 2.49 10.91 24.18
CA SER A 726 3.24 11.93 23.45
C SER A 726 3.33 13.20 24.28
N TYR A 727 4.53 13.71 24.47
CA TYR A 727 4.79 15.05 24.97
C TYR A 727 5.18 15.95 23.80
N GLU A 728 4.52 17.07 23.65
CA GLU A 728 4.67 18.02 22.54
C GLU A 728 4.93 19.43 23.10
N HIS A 729 6.01 20.07 22.62
CA HIS A 729 6.31 21.47 22.91
C HIS A 729 6.28 22.28 21.62
N TYR A 730 5.46 23.31 21.57
CA TYR A 730 5.30 24.22 20.43
C TYR A 730 6.07 25.52 20.68
N PHE A 731 7.09 25.81 19.86
CA PHE A 731 8.09 26.88 20.12
C PHE A 731 7.54 28.30 20.08
N SER A 732 6.48 28.55 19.32
CA SER A 732 5.90 29.89 19.17
C SER A 732 4.40 29.80 18.94
N GLY A 733 3.66 29.30 19.90
CA GLY A 733 2.23 29.16 19.74
C GLY A 733 1.55 28.64 21.00
N GLY A 734 0.23 28.75 21.09
CA GLY A 734 -0.56 28.15 22.13
C GLY A 734 -0.55 26.65 22.13
N ASN A 735 -0.83 26.02 23.27
CA ASN A 735 -1.03 24.58 23.38
C ASN A 735 -2.32 24.15 22.66
N SER A 736 -2.56 22.86 22.53
CA SER A 736 -3.72 22.32 21.84
C SER A 736 -5.05 22.68 22.47
N TYR A 737 -5.09 22.93 23.78
CA TYR A 737 -6.30 23.36 24.48
C TYR A 737 -6.66 24.81 24.14
N GLU A 738 -5.69 25.71 24.20
CA GLU A 738 -5.91 27.14 23.88
C GLU A 738 -6.23 27.31 22.39
N CYS A 739 -5.58 26.58 21.51
CA CYS A 739 -5.78 26.69 20.08
C CYS A 739 -6.96 25.88 19.54
N SER A 740 -7.66 25.11 20.35
CA SER A 740 -8.87 24.37 19.95
C SER A 740 -10.15 25.23 19.99
N SER A 741 -10.16 26.35 20.74
CA SER A 741 -11.30 27.27 20.77
C SER A 741 -11.43 28.02 19.44
N ALA A 742 -12.67 28.27 19.01
CA ALA A 742 -12.98 29.02 17.79
C ALA A 742 -12.30 30.38 17.71
N ASP A 743 -12.17 31.03 18.88
CA ASP A 743 -11.64 32.37 19.00
C ASP A 743 -10.14 32.50 18.71
N GLN A 744 -9.40 31.40 18.91
CA GLN A 744 -7.95 31.43 18.86
C GLN A 744 -7.34 30.69 17.66
N LYS A 745 -8.11 29.86 16.96
CA LYS A 745 -7.63 29.11 15.77
C LYS A 745 -6.96 29.99 14.70
N ASN A 746 -7.39 31.22 14.58
CA ASN A 746 -6.87 32.20 13.61
C ASN A 746 -5.92 33.24 14.23
N SER A 747 -5.59 33.14 15.50
CA SER A 747 -4.62 34.04 16.12
C SER A 747 -3.22 33.66 15.63
N ASP A 748 -2.33 34.66 15.50
CA ASP A 748 -0.91 34.39 15.13
C ASP A 748 -0.23 33.46 16.14
N LEU A 749 -0.72 33.41 17.38
CA LEU A 749 -0.27 32.52 18.45
C LEU A 749 -0.53 31.04 18.07
N CYS A 750 -1.67 30.73 17.44
CA CYS A 750 -2.07 29.37 17.11
C CYS A 750 -1.65 28.94 15.68
N ARG A 751 -1.42 29.89 14.80
CA ARG A 751 -0.75 29.64 13.52
C ARG A 751 0.73 29.32 13.75
N GLY A 752 1.41 30.12 14.57
CA GLY A 752 2.80 29.93 14.93
C GLY A 752 3.73 29.86 13.72
N SER A 753 4.97 29.48 13.96
CA SER A 753 5.97 29.22 12.92
C SER A 753 5.95 27.76 12.44
N GLY A 754 4.97 26.95 12.82
CA GLY A 754 4.96 25.51 12.59
C GLY A 754 6.02 24.71 13.38
N GLY A 755 6.85 25.38 14.18
CA GLY A 755 7.94 24.77 14.94
C GLY A 755 7.47 24.03 16.19
N TYR A 756 7.90 22.78 16.36
CA TYR A 756 7.63 21.99 17.57
C TYR A 756 8.66 20.86 17.75
N VAL A 757 8.75 20.35 18.97
CA VAL A 757 9.38 19.10 19.30
C VAL A 757 8.37 18.16 19.96
N ALA A 758 8.37 16.87 19.56
CA ALA A 758 7.53 15.85 20.18
C ALA A 758 8.36 14.61 20.52
N LEU A 759 8.14 14.08 21.72
CA LEU A 759 8.67 12.79 22.16
C LEU A 759 7.50 11.86 22.45
N SER A 760 7.42 10.76 21.70
CA SER A 760 6.31 9.82 21.80
C SER A 760 6.79 8.41 22.11
N GLY A 761 5.98 7.65 22.81
CA GLY A 761 6.20 6.23 23.09
C GLY A 761 4.92 5.44 22.84
N TYR A 762 5.06 4.19 22.37
CA TYR A 762 3.94 3.31 22.13
C TYR A 762 4.22 1.87 22.55
N PHE A 763 3.17 1.18 22.97
CA PHE A 763 3.18 -0.25 23.28
C PHE A 763 1.92 -0.90 22.72
N ILE A 764 2.09 -1.89 21.84
CA ILE A 764 1.03 -2.63 21.13
C ILE A 764 1.13 -4.09 21.55
N LYS A 765 0.17 -4.59 22.30
CA LYS A 765 0.10 -6.00 22.71
C LYS A 765 -0.77 -6.77 21.72
N LEU A 766 -0.14 -7.68 20.96
CA LEU A 766 -0.78 -8.48 19.93
C LEU A 766 -1.39 -9.77 20.51
N LYS A 767 -2.60 -10.09 20.08
CA LYS A 767 -3.35 -11.30 20.42
C LYS A 767 -4.00 -11.87 19.16
N ASP A 768 -4.19 -13.19 19.10
CA ASP A 768 -4.82 -13.87 17.96
C ASP A 768 -4.10 -13.50 16.62
N TYR A 769 -2.77 -13.26 16.67
CA TYR A 769 -2.01 -12.94 15.48
C TYR A 769 -2.02 -14.12 14.52
N ILE A 770 -2.23 -13.86 13.22
CA ILE A 770 -2.36 -14.92 12.25
C ILE A 770 -0.97 -15.48 11.91
N ASN A 771 -0.80 -16.78 12.22
CA ASN A 771 0.33 -17.58 11.78
C ASN A 771 0.03 -18.08 10.36
N PRO A 772 0.75 -17.66 9.33
CA PRO A 772 0.41 -18.00 7.94
C PRO A 772 0.69 -19.47 7.59
N ASN A 773 1.58 -20.13 8.31
CA ASN A 773 2.14 -21.46 8.00
C ASN A 773 1.94 -22.46 9.15
N ALA A 774 0.85 -22.36 9.89
CA ALA A 774 0.52 -23.36 10.90
C ALA A 774 0.19 -24.70 10.23
N ALA A 775 0.54 -25.80 10.90
CA ALA A 775 0.21 -27.14 10.45
C ALA A 775 -0.76 -27.82 11.44
N TYR A 776 -1.76 -28.51 10.92
CA TYR A 776 -2.68 -29.30 11.71
C TYR A 776 -2.96 -30.65 11.04
N LEU A 777 -3.31 -31.65 11.85
CA LEU A 777 -3.63 -32.98 11.35
C LEU A 777 -5.01 -33.00 10.68
N TYR A 778 -5.09 -33.75 9.56
CA TYR A 778 -6.30 -33.95 8.79
C TYR A 778 -6.40 -35.41 8.30
N ASP A 779 -7.61 -35.97 8.28
CA ASP A 779 -7.87 -37.31 7.74
C ASP A 779 -8.27 -37.21 6.26
N PHE A 780 -7.39 -37.70 5.39
CA PHE A 780 -7.56 -37.71 3.94
C PHE A 780 -8.27 -38.97 3.43
N SER A 781 -8.83 -39.83 4.28
CA SER A 781 -9.51 -41.07 3.86
C SER A 781 -10.59 -40.83 2.79
N SER A 782 -11.29 -39.70 2.83
CA SER A 782 -12.29 -39.32 1.82
C SER A 782 -11.74 -39.02 0.43
N PHE A 783 -10.43 -38.83 0.29
CA PHE A 783 -9.77 -38.54 -0.99
C PHE A 783 -9.30 -39.82 -1.72
N LEU A 784 -9.30 -40.97 -1.07
CA LEU A 784 -8.85 -42.23 -1.66
C LEU A 784 -9.67 -42.58 -2.93
N PRO A 785 -9.02 -43.15 -3.97
CA PRO A 785 -7.63 -43.64 -4.02
C PRO A 785 -6.55 -42.60 -4.34
N PHE A 786 -6.85 -41.34 -4.71
CA PHE A 786 -5.97 -40.20 -4.95
C PHE A 786 -4.64 -40.61 -5.66
N GLY A 787 -4.73 -41.16 -6.85
CA GLY A 787 -3.55 -41.51 -7.70
C GLY A 787 -2.83 -42.79 -7.30
N LEU A 788 -3.22 -43.46 -6.21
CA LEU A 788 -2.65 -44.73 -5.80
C LEU A 788 -3.27 -45.87 -6.58
N THR A 789 -2.42 -46.83 -7.03
CA THR A 789 -2.87 -48.12 -7.55
C THR A 789 -3.43 -48.99 -6.42
N PRO A 790 -4.22 -50.07 -6.70
CA PRO A 790 -4.68 -50.98 -5.69
C PRO A 790 -3.57 -51.55 -4.79
N ASP A 791 -2.41 -51.89 -5.38
CA ASP A 791 -1.25 -52.39 -4.66
C ASP A 791 -0.63 -51.31 -3.76
N GLN A 792 -0.51 -50.09 -4.23
CA GLN A 792 -0.03 -48.94 -3.43
C GLN A 792 -1.01 -48.60 -2.32
N LEU A 793 -2.32 -48.65 -2.59
CA LEU A 793 -3.35 -48.41 -1.59
C LEU A 793 -3.28 -49.42 -0.43
N SER A 794 -2.97 -50.70 -0.71
CA SER A 794 -2.77 -51.73 0.32
C SER A 794 -1.52 -51.46 1.19
N GLN A 795 -0.57 -50.70 0.70
CA GLN A 795 0.68 -50.33 1.40
C GLN A 795 0.61 -48.98 2.11
N LEU A 796 -0.50 -48.27 1.99
CA LEU A 796 -0.66 -46.92 2.59
C LEU A 796 -0.56 -47.02 4.13
N GLY A 797 0.47 -46.41 4.70
CA GLY A 797 0.76 -46.47 6.13
C GLY A 797 -0.26 -45.72 7.00
N THR A 798 -0.77 -44.60 6.50
CA THR A 798 -1.82 -43.81 7.21
C THR A 798 -2.57 -42.92 6.22
N THR A 799 -3.87 -42.66 6.50
CA THR A 799 -4.71 -41.65 5.86
C THR A 799 -4.59 -40.29 6.53
N LEU A 800 -3.94 -40.20 7.71
CA LEU A 800 -3.67 -38.94 8.38
C LEU A 800 -2.48 -38.24 7.72
N GLY A 801 -2.58 -36.94 7.56
CA GLY A 801 -1.51 -36.11 7.05
C GLY A 801 -1.63 -34.67 7.60
N THR A 802 -0.75 -33.78 7.15
CA THR A 802 -0.74 -32.40 7.60
C THR A 802 -1.36 -31.47 6.56
N VAL A 803 -2.17 -30.54 7.06
CA VAL A 803 -2.63 -29.35 6.29
C VAL A 803 -1.86 -28.14 6.79
N SER A 804 -1.16 -27.46 5.90
CA SER A 804 -0.51 -26.18 6.17
C SER A 804 -1.44 -25.03 5.78
N GLY A 805 -1.67 -24.08 6.70
CA GLY A 805 -2.54 -22.95 6.44
C GLY A 805 -2.58 -21.95 7.60
N PRO A 806 -3.27 -20.80 7.41
CA PRO A 806 -3.28 -19.73 8.38
C PRO A 806 -4.18 -20.06 9.60
N THR A 807 -3.69 -19.74 10.82
CA THR A 807 -4.43 -19.91 12.09
C THR A 807 -4.26 -18.68 12.99
N ASN A 808 -5.20 -18.47 13.95
CA ASN A 808 -5.15 -17.38 14.94
C ASN A 808 -4.46 -17.80 16.24
N ASP A 809 -3.22 -18.22 16.19
CA ASP A 809 -2.50 -18.78 17.35
C ASP A 809 -1.29 -17.97 17.80
N GLY A 810 -0.89 -16.94 17.04
CA GLY A 810 0.23 -16.08 17.35
C GLY A 810 -0.08 -15.06 18.44
N ARG A 811 0.95 -14.71 19.22
CA ARG A 811 0.89 -13.67 20.25
C ARG A 811 2.22 -12.93 20.36
N GLY A 812 2.17 -11.64 20.74
CA GLY A 812 3.38 -10.87 20.81
C GLY A 812 3.20 -9.44 21.25
N TYR A 813 4.18 -8.62 20.96
CA TYR A 813 4.11 -7.18 21.17
C TYR A 813 4.99 -6.43 20.19
N VAL A 814 4.63 -5.14 19.99
CA VAL A 814 5.46 -4.13 19.34
C VAL A 814 5.57 -2.95 20.31
N LYS A 815 6.75 -2.38 20.46
CA LYS A 815 6.96 -1.16 21.26
C LYS A 815 8.03 -0.29 20.64
N GLY A 816 7.90 1.02 20.82
CA GLY A 816 8.90 1.94 20.30
C GLY A 816 8.84 3.31 20.96
N ALA A 817 9.87 4.09 20.64
CA ALA A 817 9.98 5.49 20.96
C ALA A 817 10.27 6.30 19.70
N GLN A 818 9.74 7.49 19.64
CA GLN A 818 9.72 8.35 18.46
C GLN A 818 10.02 9.78 18.86
N LEU A 819 10.92 10.41 18.10
CA LEU A 819 11.26 11.83 18.23
C LEU A 819 10.89 12.53 16.95
N THR A 820 10.25 13.70 17.07
CA THR A 820 9.99 14.63 15.96
C THR A 820 10.51 16.00 16.36
N LEU A 821 11.28 16.61 15.49
CA LEU A 821 11.70 18.01 15.59
C LEU A 821 11.35 18.71 14.28
N ASN A 822 10.56 19.75 14.37
CA ASN A 822 10.35 20.71 13.31
C ASN A 822 10.83 22.06 13.80
N LEU A 823 11.95 22.55 13.25
CA LEU A 823 12.64 23.74 13.73
C LEU A 823 12.89 24.73 12.59
N PRO A 824 12.05 25.75 12.43
CA PRO A 824 12.35 26.94 11.63
C PRO A 824 13.47 27.73 12.26
N PHE A 825 14.49 28.10 11.47
CA PHE A 825 15.73 28.72 12.01
C PHE A 825 15.60 30.19 12.38
N ASN A 826 14.50 30.87 11.99
CA ASN A 826 14.15 32.19 12.49
C ASN A 826 13.98 32.22 14.02
N LEU A 827 13.65 31.07 14.62
CA LEU A 827 13.59 30.91 16.09
C LEU A 827 14.98 30.90 16.73
N ILE A 828 16.02 30.62 15.97
CA ILE A 828 17.41 30.67 16.43
C ILE A 828 17.99 32.08 16.22
N ALA A 829 17.88 32.60 14.97
CA ALA A 829 18.35 33.92 14.60
C ALA A 829 17.61 34.44 13.37
N GLN A 830 17.22 35.73 13.39
CA GLN A 830 16.50 36.38 12.30
C GLN A 830 17.19 36.32 10.92
N PRO A 831 18.53 36.38 10.79
CA PRO A 831 19.19 36.19 9.49
C PRO A 831 18.99 34.82 8.86
N LEU A 832 18.57 33.83 9.61
CA LEU A 832 18.28 32.47 9.14
C LEU A 832 16.80 32.29 8.76
N ASN A 833 16.04 33.39 8.66
CA ASN A 833 14.65 33.33 8.22
C ASN A 833 14.51 32.64 6.86
N GLY A 834 13.52 31.78 6.71
CA GLY A 834 13.32 30.96 5.53
C GLY A 834 14.02 29.58 5.59
N PHE A 835 15.08 29.43 6.38
CA PHE A 835 15.67 28.11 6.63
C PHE A 835 14.95 27.36 7.72
N GLY A 836 14.96 26.03 7.63
CA GLY A 836 14.52 25.16 8.72
C GLY A 836 14.85 23.70 8.47
N VAL A 837 14.67 22.90 9.52
CA VAL A 837 14.92 21.47 9.50
C VAL A 837 13.75 20.70 10.08
N ILE A 838 13.40 19.58 9.45
CA ILE A 838 12.49 18.58 10.00
C ILE A 838 13.30 17.31 10.21
N VAL A 839 13.28 16.76 11.42
CA VAL A 839 13.95 15.50 11.76
C VAL A 839 12.93 14.61 12.45
N THR A 840 12.81 13.37 11.98
CA THR A 840 12.03 12.33 12.64
C THR A 840 12.88 11.09 12.86
N GLY A 841 12.73 10.47 14.01
CA GLY A 841 13.43 9.23 14.33
C GLY A 841 12.52 8.29 15.11
N ASN A 842 12.49 7.04 14.72
CA ASN A 842 11.71 5.99 15.39
C ASN A 842 12.59 4.77 15.66
N ARG A 843 12.56 4.29 16.89
CA ARG A 843 13.18 3.03 17.31
C ARG A 843 12.13 2.05 17.76
N THR A 844 12.02 0.91 17.08
CA THR A 844 11.01 -0.11 17.33
C THR A 844 11.63 -1.45 17.72
N LYS A 845 10.97 -2.17 18.63
CA LYS A 845 11.27 -3.56 18.99
C LYS A 845 9.98 -4.36 19.02
N SER A 846 10.01 -5.59 18.49
CA SER A 846 8.90 -6.53 18.55
C SER A 846 9.36 -7.91 19.00
N SER A 847 8.38 -8.72 19.38
CA SER A 847 8.53 -10.13 19.69
C SER A 847 7.24 -10.82 19.32
N LEU A 848 7.29 -11.85 18.50
CA LEU A 848 6.14 -12.64 18.05
C LEU A 848 6.45 -14.11 18.28
N VAL A 849 5.52 -14.83 18.91
CA VAL A 849 5.66 -16.24 19.25
C VAL A 849 4.50 -17.00 18.65
N TYR A 850 4.79 -18.11 17.99
CA TYR A 850 3.83 -19.10 17.53
C TYR A 850 3.90 -20.39 18.37
N PRO A 851 2.81 -21.13 18.53
CA PRO A 851 2.86 -22.43 19.18
C PRO A 851 3.86 -23.38 18.50
N GLY A 852 4.63 -24.10 19.28
CA GLY A 852 5.66 -25.03 18.77
C GLY A 852 7.01 -24.38 18.44
N ASN A 853 7.13 -23.06 18.39
CA ASN A 853 8.41 -22.37 18.22
C ASN A 853 8.94 -21.90 19.59
N SER A 854 10.17 -22.31 19.92
CA SER A 854 10.82 -21.90 21.16
C SER A 854 11.30 -20.45 21.12
N ASP A 855 11.70 -19.97 19.95
CA ASP A 855 12.33 -18.67 19.78
C ASP A 855 11.37 -17.62 19.21
N PRO A 856 11.28 -16.44 19.84
CA PRO A 856 10.47 -15.36 19.32
C PRO A 856 11.08 -14.76 18.05
N ILE A 857 10.25 -14.51 17.06
CA ILE A 857 10.65 -13.82 15.82
C ILE A 857 10.28 -12.33 15.87
N THR A 858 10.91 -11.55 15.01
CA THR A 858 10.50 -10.16 14.76
C THR A 858 9.22 -10.14 13.91
N VAL A 859 8.31 -9.24 14.22
CA VAL A 859 7.11 -9.06 13.39
C VAL A 859 7.51 -8.64 11.98
N PRO A 860 7.02 -9.32 10.92
CA PRO A 860 7.32 -8.95 9.54
C PRO A 860 6.90 -7.51 9.22
N GLY A 861 7.73 -6.82 8.43
CA GLY A 861 7.56 -5.41 8.07
C GLY A 861 8.23 -4.43 9.03
N LEU A 862 8.71 -4.88 10.20
CA LEU A 862 9.24 -4.02 11.24
C LEU A 862 10.74 -3.76 11.09
N SER A 863 11.09 -2.48 10.90
CA SER A 863 12.47 -2.01 10.98
C SER A 863 12.81 -1.54 12.39
N LYS A 864 14.01 -1.87 12.87
CA LYS A 864 14.49 -1.43 14.20
C LYS A 864 14.66 0.08 14.27
N TRP A 865 15.11 0.71 13.18
CA TRP A 865 15.30 2.14 13.05
C TRP A 865 14.69 2.66 11.76
N VAL A 866 13.95 3.75 11.86
CA VAL A 866 13.48 4.58 10.74
C VAL A 866 13.80 6.02 11.12
N ALA A 867 14.45 6.76 10.23
CA ALA A 867 14.77 8.17 10.45
C ALA A 867 14.58 8.94 9.13
N ASN A 868 14.03 10.16 9.23
CA ASN A 868 13.93 11.07 8.09
C ASN A 868 14.46 12.42 8.51
N GLY A 869 15.20 13.09 7.61
CA GLY A 869 15.70 14.43 7.77
C GLY A 869 15.42 15.26 6.54
N THR A 870 14.84 16.44 6.68
CA THR A 870 14.62 17.39 5.60
C THR A 870 15.19 18.75 6.00
N LEU A 871 16.15 19.24 5.24
CA LEU A 871 16.61 20.64 5.30
C LEU A 871 15.90 21.41 4.20
N TYR A 872 15.32 22.54 4.53
CA TYR A 872 14.62 23.40 3.58
C TYR A 872 15.01 24.87 3.68
N TYR A 873 14.83 25.58 2.58
CA TYR A 873 14.93 27.03 2.49
C TYR A 873 13.81 27.56 1.60
N GLN A 874 13.12 28.60 2.05
CA GLN A 874 12.10 29.31 1.29
C GLN A 874 12.19 30.82 1.53
N HIS A 875 12.34 31.59 0.45
CA HIS A 875 12.38 33.05 0.50
C HIS A 875 11.99 33.67 -0.85
N GLU A 876 11.10 34.65 -0.85
CA GLU A 876 10.68 35.45 -2.03
C GLU A 876 10.42 34.62 -3.30
N GLY A 877 9.61 33.55 -3.18
CA GLY A 877 9.29 32.67 -4.30
C GLY A 877 10.30 31.57 -4.57
N PHE A 878 11.53 31.68 -4.09
CA PHE A 878 12.52 30.60 -4.19
C PHE A 878 12.32 29.58 -3.07
N GLU A 879 12.33 28.30 -3.42
CA GLU A 879 12.24 27.17 -2.49
C GLU A 879 13.25 26.10 -2.86
N ALA A 880 13.97 25.58 -1.88
CA ALA A 880 14.86 24.43 -2.04
C ALA A 880 14.73 23.49 -0.83
N ARG A 881 14.77 22.18 -1.07
CA ARG A 881 14.80 21.18 -0.01
C ARG A 881 15.60 19.96 -0.41
N ILE A 882 16.23 19.35 0.57
CA ILE A 882 16.90 18.05 0.47
C ILE A 882 16.43 17.17 1.62
N SER A 883 16.13 15.92 1.32
CA SER A 883 15.62 14.94 2.29
C SER A 883 16.47 13.68 2.27
N ASP A 884 16.75 13.13 3.45
CA ASP A 884 17.28 11.78 3.65
C ASP A 884 16.22 10.93 4.33
N SER A 885 15.95 9.76 3.78
CA SER A 885 15.06 8.75 4.36
C SER A 885 15.85 7.48 4.63
N TYR A 886 16.11 7.18 5.90
CA TYR A 886 16.85 6.01 6.36
C TYR A 886 15.91 4.96 6.95
N ARG A 887 16.13 3.71 6.58
CA ARG A 887 15.47 2.55 7.18
C ARG A 887 16.47 1.43 7.41
N SER A 888 16.51 0.86 8.62
CA SER A 888 17.34 -0.33 8.90
C SER A 888 16.77 -1.58 8.26
N SER A 889 17.58 -2.63 8.08
CA SER A 889 17.14 -3.93 7.55
C SER A 889 15.96 -4.50 8.34
N PHE A 890 15.06 -5.19 7.66
CA PHE A 890 13.85 -5.75 8.23
C PHE A 890 13.38 -6.99 7.46
N LEU A 891 12.62 -7.86 8.13
CA LEU A 891 11.92 -8.96 7.49
C LEU A 891 10.71 -8.37 6.73
N GLY A 892 10.81 -8.24 5.43
CA GLY A 892 9.79 -7.65 4.57
C GLY A 892 9.03 -8.70 3.78
N ARG A 893 7.86 -8.31 3.28
CA ARG A 893 7.13 -9.09 2.29
C ARG A 893 7.44 -8.55 0.91
N VAL A 894 7.93 -9.41 0.04
CA VAL A 894 8.25 -9.09 -1.34
C VAL A 894 7.18 -9.69 -2.24
N SER A 895 6.67 -8.91 -3.18
CA SER A 895 5.79 -9.44 -4.22
C SER A 895 6.64 -10.12 -5.28
N GLY A 896 6.51 -11.44 -5.43
CA GLY A 896 7.03 -12.16 -6.58
C GLY A 896 6.18 -11.90 -7.83
N ILE A 897 6.68 -12.29 -9.00
CA ILE A 897 6.01 -12.14 -10.32
C ILE A 897 4.59 -12.74 -10.34
N SER A 898 4.33 -13.76 -9.51
CA SER A 898 3.03 -14.44 -9.40
C SER A 898 2.12 -13.89 -8.30
N ALA A 899 2.33 -12.66 -7.83
CA ALA A 899 1.60 -12.05 -6.71
C ALA A 899 1.72 -12.79 -5.37
N SER A 900 2.53 -13.84 -5.28
CA SER A 900 2.86 -14.50 -4.02
C SER A 900 3.75 -13.59 -3.18
N ARG A 901 3.37 -13.34 -1.93
CA ARG A 901 4.20 -12.59 -1.00
C ARG A 901 5.05 -13.57 -0.20
N ILE A 902 6.36 -13.47 -0.36
CA ILE A 902 7.35 -14.20 0.45
C ILE A 902 8.02 -13.25 1.44
N GLU A 903 8.40 -13.77 2.60
CA GLU A 903 9.10 -13.01 3.62
C GLU A 903 10.61 -13.18 3.44
N GLN A 904 11.31 -12.06 3.23
CA GLN A 904 12.76 -12.00 3.06
C GLN A 904 13.33 -10.83 3.85
N THR A 905 14.58 -10.94 4.28
CA THR A 905 15.26 -9.82 4.91
C THR A 905 15.65 -8.79 3.84
N ILE A 906 15.02 -7.62 3.91
CA ILE A 906 15.33 -6.48 3.05
C ILE A 906 16.45 -5.68 3.68
N GLN A 907 17.49 -5.37 2.91
CA GLN A 907 18.64 -4.59 3.35
C GLN A 907 18.25 -3.11 3.57
N GLY A 908 18.66 -2.56 4.69
CA GLY A 908 18.46 -1.17 5.04
C GLY A 908 19.34 -0.21 4.26
N GLY A 909 19.11 1.09 4.48
CA GLY A 909 19.97 2.18 3.95
C GLY A 909 19.22 3.47 3.74
N SER A 910 19.92 4.51 3.28
CA SER A 910 19.42 5.86 3.02
C SER A 910 19.02 6.07 1.56
N THR A 911 17.98 6.87 1.35
CA THR A 911 17.56 7.39 0.04
C THR A 911 17.54 8.91 0.11
N TYR A 912 18.18 9.58 -0.83
CA TYR A 912 18.25 11.05 -0.90
C TYR A 912 17.37 11.59 -2.02
N ASP A 913 16.55 12.59 -1.68
CA ASP A 913 15.70 13.32 -2.62
C ASP A 913 15.98 14.82 -2.50
N ALA A 914 15.88 15.56 -3.61
CA ALA A 914 16.03 17.00 -3.61
C ALA A 914 15.02 17.66 -4.54
N GLN A 915 14.58 18.86 -4.18
CA GLN A 915 13.71 19.71 -5.01
C GLN A 915 14.16 21.16 -4.93
N VAL A 916 14.07 21.84 -6.07
CA VAL A 916 14.21 23.31 -6.16
C VAL A 916 13.02 23.82 -6.95
N SER A 917 12.43 24.92 -6.50
CA SER A 917 11.35 25.59 -7.23
C SER A 917 11.46 27.11 -7.12
N TYR A 918 10.88 27.81 -8.11
CA TYR A 918 10.76 29.24 -8.10
C TYR A 918 9.36 29.67 -8.53
N SER A 919 8.66 30.37 -7.67
CA SER A 919 7.31 30.92 -7.89
C SER A 919 7.39 32.40 -8.20
N PHE A 920 6.74 32.84 -9.27
CA PHE A 920 6.65 34.25 -9.65
C PHE A 920 5.42 34.87 -8.97
N ASP A 921 5.65 35.68 -7.94
CA ASP A 921 4.58 36.30 -7.13
C ASP A 921 4.14 37.66 -7.70
N SER A 922 4.81 38.18 -8.72
CA SER A 922 4.54 39.50 -9.34
C SER A 922 4.86 39.51 -10.82
N GLY A 923 4.44 40.60 -11.51
CA GLY A 923 4.71 40.79 -12.93
C GLY A 923 3.83 39.94 -13.85
N SER A 924 4.21 39.84 -15.14
CA SER A 924 3.48 39.10 -16.17
C SER A 924 3.47 37.59 -16.03
N LEU A 925 4.36 37.05 -15.20
CA LEU A 925 4.47 35.63 -14.90
C LEU A 925 3.86 35.26 -13.52
N LYS A 926 3.15 36.18 -12.88
CA LYS A 926 2.51 35.93 -11.58
C LYS A 926 1.64 34.68 -11.62
N GLY A 927 1.83 33.80 -10.63
CA GLY A 927 1.16 32.49 -10.54
C GLY A 927 1.90 31.33 -11.22
N LEU A 928 2.98 31.61 -11.98
CA LEU A 928 3.84 30.57 -12.56
C LEU A 928 4.85 30.08 -11.52
N THR A 929 5.04 28.77 -11.42
CA THR A 929 6.10 28.12 -10.64
C THR A 929 6.89 27.19 -11.54
N LEU A 930 8.21 27.28 -11.50
CA LEU A 930 9.14 26.33 -12.13
C LEU A 930 9.63 25.35 -11.08
N ILE A 931 9.73 24.06 -11.42
CA ILE A 931 10.10 22.99 -10.48
C ILE A 931 11.16 22.10 -11.12
N ALA A 932 12.19 21.77 -10.36
CA ALA A 932 13.15 20.71 -10.68
C ALA A 932 13.28 19.77 -9.46
N GLN A 933 13.15 18.47 -9.68
CA GLN A 933 13.19 17.47 -8.63
C GLN A 933 14.05 16.28 -9.03
N GLY A 934 14.75 15.69 -8.07
CA GLY A 934 15.47 14.44 -8.22
C GLY A 934 15.14 13.51 -7.05
N SER A 935 14.81 12.26 -7.35
CA SER A 935 14.50 11.23 -6.37
C SER A 935 15.50 10.07 -6.48
N ASN A 936 15.74 9.38 -5.37
CA ASN A 936 16.74 8.31 -5.27
C ASN A 936 18.14 8.76 -5.77
N LEU A 937 18.57 9.95 -5.39
CA LEU A 937 19.86 10.53 -5.83
C LEU A 937 21.06 9.70 -5.38
N SER A 938 20.93 8.92 -4.30
CA SER A 938 21.91 7.92 -3.87
C SER A 938 22.03 6.73 -4.81
N ASN A 939 21.07 6.54 -5.74
CA ASN A 939 20.96 5.34 -6.59
C ASN A 939 21.02 4.04 -5.77
N LYS A 940 20.28 4.04 -4.64
CA LYS A 940 20.26 2.92 -3.69
C LYS A 940 19.75 1.67 -4.35
N THR A 941 20.40 0.54 -4.07
CA THR A 941 19.95 -0.80 -4.45
C THR A 941 18.92 -1.32 -3.46
N PHE A 942 17.96 -2.06 -3.98
CA PHE A 942 17.07 -2.91 -3.20
C PHE A 942 17.66 -4.31 -3.15
N THR A 943 17.97 -4.82 -1.97
CA THR A 943 18.59 -6.12 -1.80
C THR A 943 17.87 -6.90 -0.71
N THR A 944 17.55 -8.16 -1.00
CA THR A 944 17.07 -9.12 -0.01
C THR A 944 18.07 -10.25 0.15
N PHE A 945 18.15 -10.84 1.33
CA PHE A 945 19.10 -11.90 1.62
C PHE A 945 18.54 -12.91 2.64
N GLN A 946 19.10 -14.10 2.67
CA GLN A 946 18.76 -15.17 3.61
C GLN A 946 19.86 -15.40 4.64
N ASN A 947 19.55 -16.15 5.71
CA ASN A 947 20.48 -16.61 6.76
C ASN A 947 21.25 -15.48 7.46
N ASN A 948 20.75 -14.23 7.41
CA ASN A 948 21.43 -13.03 7.90
C ASN A 948 22.84 -12.82 7.29
N ASP A 949 23.12 -13.41 6.14
CA ASP A 949 24.38 -13.22 5.40
C ASP A 949 24.12 -12.35 4.16
N PRO A 950 24.62 -11.10 4.10
CA PRO A 950 24.44 -10.22 2.94
C PRO A 950 25.03 -10.75 1.63
N ARG A 951 25.91 -11.76 1.67
CA ARG A 951 26.44 -12.44 0.49
C ARG A 951 25.41 -13.40 -0.12
N GLN A 952 24.48 -13.92 0.70
CA GLN A 952 23.42 -14.83 0.26
C GLN A 952 22.20 -14.05 -0.21
N VAL A 953 22.40 -13.25 -1.25
CA VAL A 953 21.36 -12.41 -1.86
C VAL A 953 20.29 -13.29 -2.50
N LEU A 954 19.03 -12.96 -2.28
CA LEU A 954 17.88 -13.60 -2.92
C LEU A 954 17.27 -12.71 -4.02
N THR A 955 17.36 -11.39 -3.85
CA THR A 955 16.95 -10.40 -4.85
C THR A 955 17.88 -9.21 -4.77
N TRP A 956 18.40 -8.79 -5.90
CA TRP A 956 19.14 -7.56 -6.05
C TRP A 956 18.49 -6.73 -7.17
N GLU A 957 18.15 -5.48 -6.87
CA GLU A 957 17.53 -4.57 -7.84
C GLU A 957 18.14 -3.19 -7.74
N ARG A 958 18.27 -2.51 -8.89
CA ARG A 958 18.64 -1.11 -9.00
C ARG A 958 17.66 -0.39 -9.90
N TYR A 959 17.05 0.68 -9.37
CA TYR A 959 15.95 1.40 -10.05
C TYR A 959 16.41 2.67 -10.77
N GLY A 960 17.67 3.09 -10.58
CA GLY A 960 18.19 4.36 -11.11
C GLY A 960 17.71 5.57 -10.33
N ARG A 961 18.18 6.73 -10.77
CA ARG A 961 17.74 8.04 -10.29
C ARG A 961 16.59 8.53 -11.14
N MET A 962 15.57 9.11 -10.51
CA MET A 962 14.47 9.76 -11.23
C MET A 962 14.65 11.26 -11.21
N TYR A 963 14.37 11.90 -12.32
CA TYR A 963 14.43 13.34 -12.48
C TYR A 963 13.12 13.87 -13.05
N GLU A 964 12.72 15.05 -12.59
CA GLU A 964 11.51 15.73 -13.03
C GLU A 964 11.79 17.21 -13.27
N LEU A 965 11.30 17.75 -14.39
CA LEU A 965 11.22 19.17 -14.65
C LEU A 965 9.76 19.54 -14.87
N GLY A 966 9.29 20.57 -14.20
CA GLY A 966 7.86 20.89 -14.23
C GLY A 966 7.58 22.38 -14.21
N VAL A 967 6.37 22.68 -14.62
CA VAL A 967 5.76 24.00 -14.51
C VAL A 967 4.39 23.85 -13.83
N SER A 968 4.07 24.79 -12.96
CA SER A 968 2.74 24.91 -12.34
C SER A 968 2.24 26.32 -12.60
N TYR A 969 0.97 26.48 -12.94
CA TYR A 969 0.34 27.79 -13.10
C TYR A 969 -0.96 27.84 -12.29
N LYS A 970 -1.02 28.77 -11.35
CA LYS A 970 -2.22 29.09 -10.56
C LYS A 970 -2.92 30.29 -11.20
N PHE A 971 -4.14 30.08 -11.68
CA PHE A 971 -5.01 31.15 -12.15
C PHE A 971 -5.52 31.95 -10.95
N GLN A 972 -5.53 33.29 -11.10
CA GLN A 972 -5.98 34.23 -10.06
C GLN A 972 -7.31 34.88 -10.45
#